data_1509072b009f01506afde64b5e063545
#
_entry.id   1509072b009f01506afde64b5e063545
#
_cell.length_a   1.000
_cell.length_b   1.000
_cell.length_c   1.000
_cell.angle_alpha   90.00
_cell.angle_beta   90.00
_cell.angle_gamma   90.00
#
_symmetry.space_group_name_H-M   'P 1'
#
loop_
_entity.id
_entity.type
_entity.pdbx_description
1 polymer ?
#
loop_
_entity_poly.entity_id
_entity_poly.type
_entity_poly.pdbx_seq_one_letter_code
_entity_poly.pdbx_strand_id
1 'polypeptide(L)'
;MKRSRPIQILSLVMSILVVIGILTISKESVLAASDGTTGLIYSIWNDKAEITGFTAPAGFGGDLIIPETLGGKSVATIDTEAFDGCTSLKTVSIPMTVKNIYEPPFPNCTNLTAINVNASNTAYKSVDGVLYTKDGKTLICCPLAKSGSVTIPSGTTTIKANAFDGCSKVTSISIPVSVTAIGSGAFQYCSSLTSISIPAGVTSIGYWVFDFCSNLSSIIVDPSNTAYKSADGVLYSKNGIEVIRCPEGKSGSCAISYGATSIKAYAFYKCSIITDITIPNSVKVIADNAFVSCSGLTGVIIPGSVTSIGRASFDTCNNLTMFNVDESNTVYKSIDGVLFSKDGTVLLNCPQGKSGSIAIPNGVTSIGECGFYCCSKLKSISIPNSVTSIGDSAFALCWNLTNITIPSGVKSIEDCTFWGCFSLVSVAIPSGVTSIGTYAFEECVKLTSVSIPNSVKTIGSNAFDQCSGLTGITIPASVTSIGSYAFSICTSLKDAYFFGNTPTMDSTAFSGCAAGFTVHYLSTSTGFTNPWKGYTTVPFTAAAGVSYQTHVQDYGWQDYVMNGAASGTSGQAKRLEAIRIKLDGISGGIEYKTHVQDYGWQDWVSNDALSGTSGESKRLEAIRIRLTGEAANLYDVYYRVHAQNVGWMDWAKNGESSGTAGFSYRLEAIEVVLVKKGDPAPGSTAAPFIGPNTPEPSGESVSYKTHVQDIGWMDYVSNGDTSGTSGQSKRMEAMQIKLVNMAGGIEYRTHVQDYGWMNWVANDALSGTSGESKRLEAIEIRLTGAAADTYDIYYRVHAQNFGWMGWAKNGESAGTAGYSYRLEAVEIVLVPKGGAAPGSTDGAFKQA
;
A
#
# COMPACT_ATOMS: atom_id res chain seq x y z
N MET A 1 -0.20 -12.74 24.44
CA MET A 1 0.23 -14.04 23.88
C MET A 1 0.96 -13.73 22.58
N LYS A 2 2.28 -13.93 22.53
CA LYS A 2 3.11 -13.64 21.35
C LYS A 2 2.81 -14.68 20.26
N ARG A 3 2.17 -14.25 19.16
CA ARG A 3 1.90 -15.11 18.00
C ARG A 3 3.10 -15.06 17.05
N SER A 4 3.66 -16.22 16.75
CA SER A 4 4.75 -16.44 15.81
C SER A 4 4.30 -16.17 14.35
N ARG A 5 5.14 -15.50 13.58
CA ARG A 5 4.89 -15.04 12.19
C ARG A 5 5.30 -16.12 11.17
N PRO A 6 4.56 -16.33 10.07
CA PRO A 6 4.92 -17.33 9.05
C PRO A 6 6.05 -16.93 8.08
N ILE A 7 6.59 -15.72 8.14
CA ILE A 7 7.73 -15.27 7.29
C ILE A 7 9.09 -15.59 7.95
N GLN A 8 9.11 -16.03 9.21
CA GLN A 8 10.35 -16.44 9.91
C GLN A 8 10.81 -17.87 9.60
N ILE A 9 10.11 -18.64 8.77
CA ILE A 9 10.46 -20.05 8.54
C ILE A 9 11.69 -20.21 7.64
N LEU A 10 12.05 -19.23 6.80
CA LEU A 10 13.26 -19.33 6.00
C LEU A 10 14.53 -18.78 6.66
N SER A 11 14.41 -17.86 7.64
CA SER A 11 15.57 -17.40 8.43
C SER A 11 15.75 -18.12 9.77
N LEU A 12 14.68 -18.76 10.28
CA LEU A 12 14.74 -19.48 11.56
C LEU A 12 15.43 -20.84 11.46
N VAL A 13 15.56 -21.40 10.27
CA VAL A 13 16.33 -22.65 10.07
C VAL A 13 17.84 -22.42 10.22
N MET A 14 18.31 -21.18 10.02
CA MET A 14 19.74 -20.83 10.24
C MET A 14 20.05 -20.39 11.68
N SER A 15 19.05 -20.02 12.51
CA SER A 15 19.29 -19.51 13.87
C SER A 15 19.01 -20.51 14.99
N ILE A 16 18.32 -21.64 14.72
CA ILE A 16 18.08 -22.70 15.71
C ILE A 16 19.28 -23.63 15.86
N LEU A 17 20.27 -23.55 14.98
CA LEU A 17 21.52 -24.31 15.11
C LEU A 17 22.51 -23.75 16.15
N VAL A 18 22.18 -22.66 16.85
CA VAL A 18 23.11 -22.01 17.81
C VAL A 18 22.69 -22.20 19.29
N VAL A 19 21.50 -22.74 19.62
CA VAL A 19 21.02 -22.82 21.03
C VAL A 19 20.75 -24.24 21.53
N ILE A 20 20.97 -25.29 20.73
CA ILE A 20 21.05 -26.67 21.22
C ILE A 20 22.53 -27.12 21.21
N GLY A 21 23.34 -26.32 21.83
CA GLY A 21 24.69 -26.69 22.17
C GLY A 21 24.81 -27.04 23.62
N ILE A 22 24.37 -28.22 24.06
CA ILE A 22 24.92 -28.90 25.21
C ILE A 22 24.41 -30.36 25.18
N LEU A 23 25.24 -31.18 24.65
CA LEU A 23 25.53 -32.60 24.68
C LEU A 23 25.82 -33.15 23.28
N THR A 24 26.72 -32.53 22.57
CA THR A 24 27.54 -33.24 21.59
C THR A 24 28.71 -33.88 22.35
N ILE A 25 28.56 -35.17 22.64
CA ILE A 25 29.76 -36.01 22.77
C ILE A 25 30.55 -35.71 21.52
N SER A 26 31.73 -35.10 21.65
CA SER A 26 32.63 -34.77 20.56
C SER A 26 32.83 -36.06 19.74
N LYS A 27 32.21 -36.11 18.54
CA LYS A 27 32.75 -36.96 17.47
C LYS A 27 34.19 -36.45 17.27
N GLU A 28 35.19 -37.17 17.68
CA GLU A 28 36.54 -36.92 17.22
C GLU A 28 36.44 -36.82 15.70
N SER A 29 36.98 -35.77 15.11
CA SER A 29 36.94 -35.55 13.68
C SER A 29 37.75 -36.64 12.98
N VAL A 30 37.08 -37.75 12.68
CA VAL A 30 37.65 -38.75 11.78
C VAL A 30 37.57 -38.12 10.37
N LEU A 31 38.73 -37.83 9.81
CA LEU A 31 38.86 -37.33 8.45
C LEU A 31 38.06 -38.28 7.52
N ALA A 32 37.10 -37.75 6.78
CA ALA A 32 36.34 -38.51 5.82
C ALA A 32 37.32 -39.12 4.78
N ALA A 33 37.34 -40.42 4.69
CA ALA A 33 38.15 -41.16 3.70
C ALA A 33 37.34 -41.35 2.41
N SER A 34 38.04 -41.27 1.29
CA SER A 34 37.44 -41.57 -0.04
C SER A 34 37.93 -42.92 -0.52
N ASP A 35 36.97 -43.77 -0.95
CA ASP A 35 37.29 -44.97 -1.72
C ASP A 35 37.38 -44.59 -3.20
N GLY A 36 38.57 -44.48 -3.72
CA GLY A 36 38.84 -44.07 -5.09
C GLY A 36 38.25 -45.00 -6.16
N THR A 37 37.84 -46.21 -5.80
CA THR A 37 37.29 -47.19 -6.74
C THR A 37 35.78 -46.98 -6.92
N THR A 38 35.06 -46.78 -5.81
CA THR A 38 33.60 -46.64 -5.83
C THR A 38 33.17 -45.19 -5.81
N GLY A 39 34.05 -44.26 -5.40
CA GLY A 39 33.74 -42.83 -5.19
C GLY A 39 32.97 -42.57 -3.88
N LEU A 40 32.81 -43.54 -3.01
CA LEU A 40 32.18 -43.41 -1.71
C LEU A 40 33.07 -42.63 -0.76
N ILE A 41 32.52 -41.69 -0.02
CA ILE A 41 33.14 -40.96 1.05
C ILE A 41 32.57 -41.53 2.36
N TYR A 42 33.44 -41.89 3.30
CA TYR A 42 33.01 -42.56 4.51
C TYR A 42 33.83 -42.10 5.74
N SER A 43 33.23 -42.25 6.90
CA SER A 43 33.88 -42.11 8.21
C SER A 43 33.83 -43.45 8.94
N ILE A 44 34.77 -43.69 9.87
CA ILE A 44 34.76 -44.90 10.75
C ILE A 44 34.34 -44.48 12.14
N TRP A 45 33.25 -45.08 12.65
CA TRP A 45 32.72 -44.82 13.97
C TRP A 45 32.35 -46.17 14.64
N ASN A 46 32.79 -46.35 15.90
CA ASN A 46 32.56 -47.58 16.64
C ASN A 46 32.87 -48.88 15.85
N ASP A 47 34.03 -48.89 15.20
CA ASP A 47 34.52 -50.02 14.42
C ASP A 47 33.63 -50.37 13.19
N LYS A 48 32.83 -49.41 12.70
CA LYS A 48 31.97 -49.53 11.52
C LYS A 48 32.19 -48.38 10.57
N ALA A 49 32.02 -48.60 9.30
CA ALA A 49 32.02 -47.58 8.27
C ALA A 49 30.61 -46.99 8.11
N GLU A 50 30.53 -45.66 8.05
CA GLU A 50 29.38 -44.84 7.77
C GLU A 50 29.62 -44.10 6.45
N ILE A 51 28.72 -44.25 5.46
CA ILE A 51 28.81 -43.48 4.20
C ILE A 51 28.28 -42.07 4.46
N THR A 52 29.13 -41.09 4.20
CA THR A 52 28.83 -39.65 4.44
C THR A 52 28.79 -38.86 3.16
N GLY A 53 29.15 -39.46 2.01
CA GLY A 53 29.08 -38.78 0.72
C GLY A 53 29.40 -39.72 -0.46
N PHE A 54 29.18 -39.19 -1.68
CA PHE A 54 29.50 -39.86 -2.92
C PHE A 54 29.97 -38.86 -3.99
N THR A 55 31.08 -39.19 -4.66
CA THR A 55 31.54 -38.48 -5.85
C THR A 55 31.76 -39.49 -6.98
N ALA A 56 30.98 -39.38 -8.03
CA ALA A 56 31.03 -40.32 -9.15
C ALA A 56 32.45 -40.35 -9.76
N PRO A 57 33.12 -41.52 -9.82
CA PRO A 57 34.43 -41.63 -10.45
C PRO A 57 34.33 -41.43 -11.98
N ALA A 58 35.47 -41.13 -12.61
CA ALA A 58 35.52 -40.95 -14.05
C ALA A 58 35.04 -42.24 -14.78
N GLY A 59 34.08 -42.06 -15.71
CA GLY A 59 33.49 -43.18 -16.45
C GLY A 59 32.42 -43.96 -15.70
N PHE A 60 31.89 -43.40 -14.57
CA PHE A 60 30.83 -44.06 -13.80
C PHE A 60 29.57 -44.28 -14.63
N GLY A 61 29.13 -45.56 -14.75
CA GLY A 61 27.99 -45.96 -15.60
C GLY A 61 26.60 -45.68 -15.02
N GLY A 62 26.55 -45.30 -13.74
CA GLY A 62 25.32 -44.99 -13.00
C GLY A 62 24.89 -46.06 -11.98
N ASP A 63 25.53 -47.25 -12.01
CA ASP A 63 25.16 -48.35 -11.12
C ASP A 63 26.16 -48.44 -9.98
N LEU A 64 25.74 -48.09 -8.77
CA LEU A 64 26.56 -48.15 -7.58
C LEU A 64 26.30 -49.42 -6.79
N ILE A 65 27.35 -50.20 -6.58
CA ILE A 65 27.30 -51.30 -5.63
C ILE A 65 28.05 -50.86 -4.38
N ILE A 66 27.34 -50.71 -3.29
CA ILE A 66 27.93 -50.40 -2.00
C ILE A 66 28.65 -51.66 -1.48
N PRO A 67 29.97 -51.62 -1.22
CA PRO A 67 30.71 -52.79 -0.74
C PRO A 67 30.32 -53.11 0.71
N GLU A 68 30.57 -54.35 1.14
CA GLU A 68 30.31 -54.77 2.53
C GLU A 68 31.31 -54.15 3.52
N THR A 69 32.45 -53.73 3.05
CA THR A 69 33.50 -53.07 3.88
C THR A 69 34.10 -51.85 3.19
N LEU A 70 34.42 -50.82 3.97
CA LEU A 70 35.20 -49.65 3.57
C LEU A 70 36.26 -49.42 4.63
N GLY A 71 37.50 -49.17 4.20
CA GLY A 71 38.63 -49.01 5.13
C GLY A 71 38.84 -50.20 6.05
N GLY A 72 38.50 -51.45 5.58
CA GLY A 72 38.58 -52.65 6.35
C GLY A 72 37.50 -52.83 7.44
N LYS A 73 36.52 -51.91 7.52
CA LYS A 73 35.39 -51.97 8.45
C LYS A 73 34.06 -52.21 7.74
N SER A 74 33.16 -52.91 8.42
CA SER A 74 31.83 -53.21 7.91
C SER A 74 31.02 -51.96 7.68
N VAL A 75 30.45 -51.79 6.46
CA VAL A 75 29.56 -50.67 6.13
C VAL A 75 28.20 -50.91 6.81
N ALA A 76 27.91 -50.09 7.82
CA ALA A 76 26.73 -50.28 8.68
C ALA A 76 25.67 -49.18 8.50
N THR A 77 26.06 -48.01 8.06
CA THR A 77 25.21 -46.81 8.03
C THR A 77 25.35 -46.06 6.71
N ILE A 78 24.24 -45.54 6.21
CA ILE A 78 24.15 -44.53 5.17
C ILE A 78 23.61 -43.28 5.85
N ASP A 79 24.42 -42.22 5.85
CA ASP A 79 24.07 -40.95 6.53
C ASP A 79 23.06 -40.14 5.72
N THR A 80 22.39 -39.22 6.41
CA THR A 80 21.57 -38.18 5.79
C THR A 80 22.41 -37.40 4.77
N GLU A 81 21.83 -37.12 3.62
CA GLU A 81 22.49 -36.36 2.54
C GLU A 81 23.72 -37.03 1.91
N ALA A 82 24.11 -38.25 2.33
CA ALA A 82 25.25 -38.96 1.75
C ALA A 82 25.21 -39.05 0.21
N PHE A 83 24.03 -39.06 -0.37
CA PHE A 83 23.80 -39.09 -1.82
C PHE A 83 23.04 -37.87 -2.33
N ASP A 84 23.05 -36.76 -1.60
CA ASP A 84 22.30 -35.57 -2.05
C ASP A 84 22.77 -35.06 -3.41
N GLY A 85 21.84 -34.81 -4.30
CA GLY A 85 22.10 -34.29 -5.65
C GLY A 85 22.91 -35.23 -6.56
N CYS A 86 23.06 -36.51 -6.21
CA CYS A 86 23.80 -37.48 -7.01
C CYS A 86 23.05 -37.88 -8.29
N THR A 87 22.95 -36.97 -9.25
CA THR A 87 22.22 -37.17 -10.52
C THR A 87 22.85 -38.18 -11.45
N SER A 88 24.09 -38.61 -11.19
CA SER A 88 24.77 -39.66 -11.94
C SER A 88 24.26 -41.07 -11.57
N LEU A 89 23.59 -41.27 -10.40
CA LEU A 89 23.11 -42.58 -9.95
C LEU A 89 21.85 -43.00 -10.72
N LYS A 90 21.89 -44.23 -11.25
CA LYS A 90 20.74 -44.92 -11.87
C LYS A 90 20.23 -46.05 -11.00
N THR A 91 21.13 -46.81 -10.38
CA THR A 91 20.79 -47.84 -9.42
C THR A 91 21.77 -47.81 -8.23
N VAL A 92 21.27 -48.23 -7.08
CA VAL A 92 22.10 -48.44 -5.87
C VAL A 92 21.83 -49.83 -5.33
N SER A 93 22.91 -50.61 -5.07
CA SER A 93 22.84 -51.92 -4.42
C SER A 93 23.36 -51.82 -2.99
N ILE A 94 22.49 -52.09 -2.02
CA ILE A 94 22.72 -52.03 -0.58
C ILE A 94 23.14 -53.44 -0.05
N PRO A 95 24.30 -53.59 0.60
CA PRO A 95 24.80 -54.88 1.06
C PRO A 95 24.06 -55.38 2.34
N MET A 96 24.34 -56.63 2.72
CA MET A 96 23.71 -57.24 3.89
C MET A 96 24.15 -56.58 5.21
N THR A 97 25.28 -55.84 5.20
CA THR A 97 25.88 -55.26 6.40
C THR A 97 25.21 -53.95 6.85
N VAL A 98 24.55 -53.20 5.95
CA VAL A 98 23.86 -51.95 6.26
C VAL A 98 22.65 -52.22 7.16
N LYS A 99 22.64 -51.54 8.30
CA LYS A 99 21.58 -51.66 9.34
C LYS A 99 20.84 -50.36 9.53
N ASN A 100 21.45 -49.22 9.20
CA ASN A 100 20.87 -47.89 9.38
C ASN A 100 20.94 -47.12 8.09
N ILE A 101 19.80 -46.55 7.69
CA ILE A 101 19.69 -45.62 6.59
C ILE A 101 18.96 -44.40 7.13
N TYR A 102 19.66 -43.27 7.21
CA TYR A 102 19.04 -42.04 7.66
C TYR A 102 18.25 -41.38 6.53
N GLU A 103 17.31 -40.54 6.87
CA GLU A 103 16.33 -39.95 5.94
C GLU A 103 16.56 -38.47 5.72
N PRO A 104 16.34 -38.07 4.46
CA PRO A 104 16.00 -38.80 3.26
C PRO A 104 17.23 -39.54 2.70
N PRO A 105 17.09 -40.80 2.26
CA PRO A 105 18.27 -41.60 1.91
C PRO A 105 18.93 -41.26 0.56
N PHE A 106 18.20 -40.71 -0.39
CA PHE A 106 18.65 -40.40 -1.76
C PHE A 106 18.01 -39.10 -2.27
N PRO A 107 18.17 -37.97 -1.53
CA PRO A 107 17.53 -36.73 -1.93
C PRO A 107 18.10 -36.22 -3.25
N ASN A 108 17.27 -35.65 -4.11
CA ASN A 108 17.66 -35.06 -5.40
C ASN A 108 18.40 -36.00 -6.37
N CYS A 109 18.37 -37.34 -6.17
CA CYS A 109 18.91 -38.34 -7.11
C CYS A 109 17.96 -38.53 -8.30
N THR A 110 17.85 -37.52 -9.17
CA THR A 110 16.79 -37.42 -10.20
C THR A 110 16.84 -38.47 -11.28
N ASN A 111 17.93 -39.26 -11.39
CA ASN A 111 18.06 -40.36 -12.33
C ASN A 111 17.98 -41.75 -11.67
N LEU A 112 17.79 -41.82 -10.36
CA LEU A 112 17.72 -43.10 -9.63
C LEU A 112 16.40 -43.84 -9.95
N THR A 113 16.51 -45.00 -10.56
CA THR A 113 15.37 -45.85 -10.98
C THR A 113 15.12 -47.03 -10.04
N ALA A 114 16.15 -47.51 -9.32
CA ALA A 114 16.01 -48.66 -8.43
C ALA A 114 16.99 -48.60 -7.25
N ILE A 115 16.50 -49.02 -6.09
CA ILE A 115 17.28 -49.31 -4.88
C ILE A 115 17.17 -50.83 -4.68
N ASN A 116 18.28 -51.53 -4.81
CA ASN A 116 18.38 -52.97 -4.66
C ASN A 116 18.95 -53.28 -3.29
N VAL A 117 18.37 -54.24 -2.56
CA VAL A 117 18.87 -54.64 -1.26
C VAL A 117 19.21 -56.12 -1.27
N ASN A 118 20.40 -56.50 -0.79
CA ASN A 118 20.85 -57.88 -0.69
C ASN A 118 19.84 -58.71 0.11
N ALA A 119 19.48 -59.88 -0.39
CA ALA A 119 18.45 -60.76 0.20
C ALA A 119 18.77 -61.14 1.65
N SER A 120 20.05 -61.22 2.01
CA SER A 120 20.53 -61.51 3.39
C SER A 120 20.56 -60.28 4.33
N ASN A 121 20.21 -59.08 3.82
CA ASN A 121 20.09 -57.91 4.70
C ASN A 121 18.96 -58.17 5.72
N THR A 122 19.21 -57.82 6.98
CA THR A 122 18.30 -58.10 8.10
C THR A 122 17.45 -56.89 8.51
N ALA A 123 17.76 -55.68 7.97
CA ALA A 123 17.05 -54.44 8.32
C ALA A 123 16.11 -53.97 7.21
N TYR A 124 16.51 -54.22 5.94
CA TYR A 124 15.83 -53.68 4.76
C TYR A 124 15.60 -54.79 3.71
N LYS A 125 14.66 -54.53 2.82
CA LYS A 125 14.43 -55.23 1.56
C LYS A 125 14.01 -54.26 0.46
N SER A 126 14.16 -54.68 -0.76
CA SER A 126 13.55 -53.96 -1.88
C SER A 126 12.51 -54.84 -2.58
N VAL A 127 11.47 -54.19 -3.08
CA VAL A 127 10.47 -54.81 -3.95
C VAL A 127 10.29 -53.90 -5.14
N ASP A 128 10.54 -54.44 -6.34
CA ASP A 128 10.50 -53.66 -7.58
C ASP A 128 11.34 -52.34 -7.53
N GLY A 129 12.53 -52.41 -6.89
CA GLY A 129 13.42 -51.24 -6.72
C GLY A 129 13.00 -50.21 -5.71
N VAL A 130 11.91 -50.39 -4.99
CA VAL A 130 11.43 -49.54 -3.90
C VAL A 130 11.94 -50.08 -2.57
N LEU A 131 12.38 -49.18 -1.68
CA LEU A 131 12.99 -49.54 -0.38
C LEU A 131 11.92 -49.71 0.71
N TYR A 132 12.00 -50.81 1.45
CA TYR A 132 11.16 -51.13 2.60
C TYR A 132 11.97 -51.58 3.80
N THR A 133 11.35 -51.53 4.98
CA THR A 133 11.82 -52.28 6.15
C THR A 133 11.82 -53.80 5.83
N LYS A 134 12.69 -54.60 6.47
CA LYS A 134 12.84 -56.04 6.23
C LYS A 134 11.54 -56.83 6.33
N ASP A 135 10.71 -56.48 7.31
CA ASP A 135 9.39 -57.07 7.51
C ASP A 135 8.38 -56.66 6.42
N GLY A 136 8.70 -55.62 5.66
CA GLY A 136 7.85 -55.07 4.61
C GLY A 136 6.68 -54.24 5.11
N LYS A 137 6.63 -53.93 6.41
CA LYS A 137 5.52 -53.15 6.97
C LYS A 137 5.59 -51.67 6.64
N THR A 138 6.82 -51.19 6.41
CA THR A 138 6.99 -49.74 6.10
C THR A 138 7.68 -49.56 4.75
N LEU A 139 7.03 -48.84 3.85
CA LEU A 139 7.63 -48.28 2.63
C LEU A 139 8.44 -47.05 3.03
N ILE A 140 9.75 -47.07 2.74
CA ILE A 140 10.68 -46.01 3.16
C ILE A 140 10.88 -44.98 2.03
N CYS A 141 11.25 -45.45 0.82
CA CYS A 141 11.62 -44.57 -0.27
C CYS A 141 11.37 -45.21 -1.64
N CYS A 142 10.69 -44.48 -2.52
CA CYS A 142 10.60 -44.77 -3.94
C CYS A 142 11.66 -43.96 -4.68
N PRO A 143 12.45 -44.55 -5.59
CA PRO A 143 13.44 -43.82 -6.39
C PRO A 143 12.79 -42.74 -7.25
N LEU A 144 13.42 -41.55 -7.34
CA LEU A 144 12.87 -40.37 -8.03
C LEU A 144 12.60 -40.61 -9.54
N ALA A 145 13.44 -41.42 -10.21
CA ALA A 145 13.26 -41.73 -11.63
C ALA A 145 12.34 -42.92 -11.89
N LYS A 146 11.77 -43.55 -10.85
CA LYS A 146 10.77 -44.60 -10.99
C LYS A 146 9.60 -44.11 -11.84
N SER A 147 9.19 -44.86 -12.81
CA SER A 147 8.15 -44.45 -13.76
C SER A 147 7.04 -45.50 -13.89
N GLY A 148 5.88 -45.03 -14.38
CA GLY A 148 4.71 -45.90 -14.60
C GLY A 148 3.96 -46.21 -13.29
N SER A 149 3.45 -47.45 -13.21
CA SER A 149 2.66 -47.89 -12.06
C SER A 149 3.54 -48.47 -10.94
N VAL A 150 3.27 -48.14 -9.72
CA VAL A 150 3.90 -48.71 -8.52
C VAL A 150 2.83 -49.45 -7.72
N THR A 151 3.06 -50.75 -7.46
CA THR A 151 2.20 -51.58 -6.62
C THR A 151 2.86 -51.78 -5.26
N ILE A 152 2.26 -51.26 -4.21
CA ILE A 152 2.71 -51.48 -2.85
C ILE A 152 2.29 -52.88 -2.40
N PRO A 153 3.22 -53.71 -1.87
CA PRO A 153 2.90 -55.10 -1.47
C PRO A 153 1.83 -55.18 -0.38
N SER A 154 1.01 -56.25 -0.45
CA SER A 154 0.11 -56.61 0.63
C SER A 154 0.90 -56.87 1.93
N GLY A 155 0.38 -56.38 3.07
CA GLY A 155 1.08 -56.43 4.35
C GLY A 155 1.89 -55.19 4.71
N THR A 156 2.10 -54.25 3.79
CA THR A 156 2.59 -52.93 4.12
C THR A 156 1.52 -52.18 4.92
N THR A 157 1.89 -51.62 6.05
CA THR A 157 0.97 -50.90 6.97
C THR A 157 1.21 -49.39 6.97
N THR A 158 2.40 -48.93 6.60
CA THR A 158 2.81 -47.53 6.66
C THR A 158 3.54 -47.13 5.38
N ILE A 159 3.10 -46.01 4.78
CA ILE A 159 3.86 -45.25 3.78
C ILE A 159 4.51 -44.11 4.55
N LYS A 160 5.84 -44.05 4.56
CA LYS A 160 6.59 -43.10 5.38
C LYS A 160 6.44 -41.67 4.86
N ALA A 161 6.82 -40.67 5.65
CA ALA A 161 6.90 -39.31 5.20
C ALA A 161 7.85 -39.17 4.03
N ASN A 162 7.50 -38.38 3.02
CA ASN A 162 8.25 -38.13 1.78
C ASN A 162 8.60 -39.41 0.96
N ALA A 163 7.90 -40.52 1.17
CA ALA A 163 8.26 -41.79 0.57
C ALA A 163 8.22 -41.82 -0.95
N PHE A 164 7.39 -41.01 -1.60
CA PHE A 164 7.32 -40.77 -3.06
C PHE A 164 7.59 -39.29 -3.41
N ASP A 165 8.17 -38.54 -2.49
CA ASP A 165 8.43 -37.10 -2.75
C ASP A 165 9.30 -36.95 -3.99
N GLY A 166 8.86 -36.12 -4.96
CA GLY A 166 9.57 -35.90 -6.22
C GLY A 166 9.46 -37.02 -7.26
N CYS A 167 8.68 -38.09 -7.02
CA CYS A 167 8.47 -39.17 -7.99
C CYS A 167 7.58 -38.74 -9.17
N SER A 168 8.05 -37.74 -9.92
CA SER A 168 7.28 -37.02 -10.96
C SER A 168 6.91 -37.88 -12.18
N LYS A 169 7.50 -39.08 -12.36
CA LYS A 169 7.25 -39.99 -13.46
C LYS A 169 6.30 -41.17 -13.10
N VAL A 170 5.89 -41.25 -11.82
CA VAL A 170 4.92 -42.27 -11.37
C VAL A 170 3.52 -41.83 -11.78
N THR A 171 2.84 -42.67 -12.54
CA THR A 171 1.51 -42.38 -13.11
C THR A 171 0.35 -42.98 -12.31
N SER A 172 0.60 -44.03 -11.54
CA SER A 172 -0.38 -44.65 -10.67
C SER A 172 0.27 -45.36 -9.48
N ILE A 173 -0.40 -45.38 -8.34
CA ILE A 173 0.04 -46.05 -7.11
C ILE A 173 -1.11 -46.91 -6.60
N SER A 174 -0.87 -48.22 -6.48
CA SER A 174 -1.81 -49.17 -5.87
C SER A 174 -1.48 -49.32 -4.38
N ILE A 175 -2.33 -48.82 -3.51
CA ILE A 175 -2.19 -48.86 -2.04
C ILE A 175 -3.03 -50.05 -1.53
N PRO A 176 -2.43 -51.03 -0.82
CA PRO A 176 -3.20 -52.19 -0.32
C PRO A 176 -4.03 -51.81 0.92
N VAL A 177 -5.08 -52.58 1.18
CA VAL A 177 -6.00 -52.35 2.32
C VAL A 177 -5.29 -52.44 3.70
N SER A 178 -4.11 -53.06 3.77
CA SER A 178 -3.29 -53.18 4.99
C SER A 178 -2.65 -51.83 5.41
N VAL A 179 -2.56 -50.83 4.52
CA VAL A 179 -2.01 -49.54 4.87
C VAL A 179 -2.96 -48.80 5.78
N THR A 180 -2.46 -48.40 6.95
CA THR A 180 -3.20 -47.60 7.94
C THR A 180 -2.73 -46.18 8.08
N ALA A 181 -1.50 -45.86 7.70
CA ALA A 181 -0.93 -44.53 7.80
C ALA A 181 -0.17 -44.13 6.52
N ILE A 182 -0.41 -42.89 6.10
CA ILE A 182 0.29 -42.17 5.02
C ILE A 182 0.95 -40.96 5.65
N GLY A 183 2.30 -40.92 5.61
CA GLY A 183 3.10 -39.85 6.22
C GLY A 183 3.00 -38.52 5.52
N SER A 184 3.45 -37.46 6.18
CA SER A 184 3.47 -36.11 5.61
C SER A 184 4.33 -36.06 4.33
N GLY A 185 3.89 -35.30 3.32
CA GLY A 185 4.58 -35.18 2.04
C GLY A 185 4.70 -36.48 1.24
N ALA A 186 4.03 -37.58 1.64
CA ALA A 186 4.29 -38.92 1.09
C ALA A 186 4.20 -39.02 -0.45
N PHE A 187 3.37 -38.22 -1.08
CA PHE A 187 3.20 -38.15 -2.54
C PHE A 187 3.48 -36.75 -3.11
N GLN A 188 4.17 -35.88 -2.35
CA GLN A 188 4.47 -34.53 -2.79
C GLN A 188 5.26 -34.55 -4.11
N TYR A 189 5.01 -33.58 -5.01
CA TYR A 189 5.63 -33.49 -6.34
C TYR A 189 5.42 -34.75 -7.26
N CYS A 190 4.46 -35.60 -7.00
CA CYS A 190 4.07 -36.68 -7.94
C CYS A 190 3.25 -36.10 -9.12
N SER A 191 3.90 -35.29 -9.96
CA SER A 191 3.20 -34.47 -10.95
C SER A 191 2.56 -35.27 -12.11
N SER A 192 2.95 -36.52 -12.37
CA SER A 192 2.29 -37.39 -13.35
C SER A 192 1.13 -38.21 -12.79
N LEU A 193 0.90 -38.18 -11.48
CA LEU A 193 -0.21 -38.87 -10.84
C LEU A 193 -1.53 -38.20 -11.17
N THR A 194 -2.47 -38.90 -11.78
CA THR A 194 -3.76 -38.34 -12.21
C THR A 194 -4.90 -38.64 -11.24
N SER A 195 -4.81 -39.76 -10.52
CA SER A 195 -5.76 -40.16 -9.50
C SER A 195 -5.09 -41.02 -8.44
N ILE A 196 -5.65 -41.05 -7.24
CA ILE A 196 -5.20 -41.91 -6.16
C ILE A 196 -6.38 -42.50 -5.41
N SER A 197 -6.28 -43.82 -5.07
CA SER A 197 -7.28 -44.54 -4.29
C SER A 197 -6.79 -44.72 -2.86
N ILE A 198 -7.56 -44.22 -1.89
CA ILE A 198 -7.32 -44.37 -0.44
C ILE A 198 -8.13 -45.56 0.06
N PRO A 199 -7.49 -46.69 0.44
CA PRO A 199 -8.21 -47.89 0.84
C PRO A 199 -8.89 -47.80 2.20
N ALA A 200 -9.73 -48.77 2.50
CA ALA A 200 -10.50 -48.85 3.75
C ALA A 200 -9.65 -48.82 5.04
N GLY A 201 -8.41 -49.32 4.97
CA GLY A 201 -7.50 -49.39 6.11
C GLY A 201 -6.91 -48.07 6.55
N VAL A 202 -6.83 -47.05 5.69
CA VAL A 202 -6.15 -45.78 5.98
C VAL A 202 -6.94 -44.96 7.01
N THR A 203 -6.37 -44.74 8.18
CA THR A 203 -6.96 -43.96 9.27
C THR A 203 -6.19 -42.66 9.57
N SER A 204 -4.99 -42.51 8.97
CA SER A 204 -4.16 -41.31 9.15
C SER A 204 -3.54 -40.88 7.83
N ILE A 205 -3.71 -39.62 7.48
CA ILE A 205 -3.08 -38.93 6.33
C ILE A 205 -2.38 -37.69 6.89
N GLY A 206 -1.06 -37.58 6.64
CA GLY A 206 -0.24 -36.47 7.11
C GLY A 206 -0.52 -35.16 6.36
N TYR A 207 0.26 -34.13 6.71
CA TYR A 207 0.20 -32.82 6.02
C TYR A 207 0.89 -32.89 4.65
N TRP A 208 0.45 -32.05 3.71
CA TRP A 208 1.06 -31.83 2.38
C TRP A 208 1.21 -33.10 1.52
N VAL A 209 0.45 -34.13 1.82
CA VAL A 209 0.59 -35.47 1.17
C VAL A 209 0.46 -35.39 -0.34
N PHE A 210 -0.38 -34.50 -0.86
CA PHE A 210 -0.70 -34.36 -2.30
C PHE A 210 -0.27 -33.01 -2.88
N ASP A 211 0.62 -32.27 -2.18
CA ASP A 211 1.04 -30.96 -2.66
C ASP A 211 1.94 -31.09 -3.90
N PHE A 212 1.78 -30.16 -4.84
CA PHE A 212 2.50 -30.15 -6.12
C PHE A 212 2.23 -31.38 -7.02
N CYS A 213 1.13 -32.08 -6.78
CA CYS A 213 0.60 -33.11 -7.69
C CYS A 213 -0.26 -32.44 -8.77
N SER A 214 0.35 -31.68 -9.67
CA SER A 214 -0.34 -30.75 -10.59
C SER A 214 -1.35 -31.40 -11.54
N ASN A 215 -1.22 -32.71 -11.82
CA ASN A 215 -2.16 -33.45 -12.65
C ASN A 215 -3.15 -34.32 -11.84
N LEU A 216 -3.04 -34.33 -10.50
CA LEU A 216 -3.95 -35.10 -9.66
C LEU A 216 -5.33 -34.46 -9.69
N SER A 217 -6.29 -35.06 -10.38
CA SER A 217 -7.64 -34.56 -10.54
C SER A 217 -8.65 -35.18 -9.60
N SER A 218 -8.33 -36.33 -8.98
CA SER A 218 -9.26 -37.04 -8.12
C SER A 218 -8.58 -37.84 -7.02
N ILE A 219 -9.07 -37.67 -5.79
CA ILE A 219 -8.78 -38.51 -4.63
C ILE A 219 -10.03 -39.36 -4.38
N ILE A 220 -9.89 -40.68 -4.49
CA ILE A 220 -10.99 -41.64 -4.34
C ILE A 220 -10.80 -42.39 -3.04
N VAL A 221 -11.80 -42.36 -2.17
CA VAL A 221 -11.77 -43.05 -0.87
C VAL A 221 -12.72 -44.22 -0.91
N ASP A 222 -12.23 -45.40 -0.47
CA ASP A 222 -13.05 -46.63 -0.34
C ASP A 222 -14.28 -46.35 0.54
N PRO A 223 -15.50 -46.70 0.15
CA PRO A 223 -16.72 -46.48 0.93
C PRO A 223 -16.66 -47.05 2.35
N SER A 224 -15.89 -48.16 2.55
CA SER A 224 -15.68 -48.80 3.85
C SER A 224 -14.65 -48.11 4.74
N ASN A 225 -13.96 -47.10 4.24
CA ASN A 225 -13.02 -46.33 5.05
C ASN A 225 -13.74 -45.68 6.23
N THR A 226 -13.13 -45.78 7.44
CA THR A 226 -13.76 -45.28 8.70
C THR A 226 -13.37 -43.86 9.07
N ALA A 227 -12.30 -43.31 8.48
CA ALA A 227 -11.75 -42.00 8.84
C ALA A 227 -12.06 -40.91 7.79
N TYR A 228 -12.14 -41.32 6.51
CA TYR A 228 -12.27 -40.41 5.39
C TYR A 228 -13.39 -40.79 4.43
N LYS A 229 -13.82 -39.86 3.63
CA LYS A 229 -14.63 -40.10 2.41
C LYS A 229 -14.18 -39.15 1.30
N SER A 230 -14.56 -39.44 0.09
CA SER A 230 -14.42 -38.50 -1.02
C SER A 230 -15.78 -38.20 -1.66
N ALA A 231 -15.92 -37.04 -2.20
CA ALA A 231 -17.02 -36.62 -3.03
C ALA A 231 -16.48 -35.74 -4.15
N ASP A 232 -16.83 -36.03 -5.39
CA ASP A 232 -16.36 -35.36 -6.58
C ASP A 232 -14.82 -35.22 -6.62
N GLY A 233 -14.09 -36.27 -6.17
CA GLY A 233 -12.63 -36.29 -6.12
C GLY A 233 -11.99 -35.47 -5.01
N VAL A 234 -12.74 -34.76 -4.19
CA VAL A 234 -12.27 -33.98 -3.04
C VAL A 234 -12.28 -34.85 -1.78
N LEU A 235 -11.25 -34.74 -0.95
CA LEU A 235 -11.09 -35.48 0.30
C LEU A 235 -11.77 -34.75 1.46
N TYR A 236 -12.58 -35.49 2.22
CA TYR A 236 -13.30 -35.03 3.42
C TYR A 236 -13.00 -35.93 4.62
N SER A 237 -13.24 -35.42 5.83
CA SER A 237 -13.45 -36.28 7.00
C SER A 237 -14.62 -37.22 6.79
N LYS A 238 -14.64 -38.39 7.46
CA LYS A 238 -15.68 -39.44 7.26
C LYS A 238 -17.11 -38.91 7.45
N ASN A 239 -17.32 -38.07 8.46
CA ASN A 239 -18.61 -37.43 8.72
C ASN A 239 -18.96 -36.34 7.68
N GLY A 240 -17.98 -35.96 6.84
CA GLY A 240 -18.17 -34.93 5.82
C GLY A 240 -18.21 -33.50 6.32
N ILE A 241 -17.89 -33.26 7.59
CA ILE A 241 -17.90 -31.94 8.21
C ILE A 241 -16.73 -31.08 7.73
N GLU A 242 -15.58 -31.70 7.50
CA GLU A 242 -14.34 -31.00 7.12
C GLU A 242 -13.95 -31.29 5.68
N VAL A 243 -13.72 -30.24 4.89
CA VAL A 243 -13.02 -30.33 3.60
C VAL A 243 -11.52 -30.38 3.89
N ILE A 244 -10.85 -31.48 3.55
CA ILE A 244 -9.44 -31.70 3.91
C ILE A 244 -8.53 -31.28 2.75
N ARG A 245 -8.79 -31.79 1.53
CA ARG A 245 -7.94 -31.50 0.36
C ARG A 245 -8.72 -31.64 -0.94
N CYS A 246 -8.65 -30.62 -1.75
CA CYS A 246 -8.98 -30.66 -3.17
C CYS A 246 -7.70 -30.94 -3.95
N PRO A 247 -7.68 -31.89 -4.91
CA PRO A 247 -6.49 -32.15 -5.72
C PRO A 247 -6.21 -30.98 -6.69
N GLU A 248 -4.91 -30.67 -6.88
CA GLU A 248 -4.46 -29.50 -7.66
C GLU A 248 -4.84 -29.55 -9.14
N GLY A 249 -4.92 -30.77 -9.72
CA GLY A 249 -5.32 -31.00 -11.11
C GLY A 249 -6.82 -31.00 -11.33
N LYS A 250 -7.65 -30.73 -10.31
CA LYS A 250 -9.10 -30.58 -10.48
C LYS A 250 -9.41 -29.30 -11.22
N SER A 251 -10.19 -29.39 -12.30
CA SER A 251 -10.49 -28.29 -13.22
C SER A 251 -11.96 -27.92 -13.24
N GLY A 252 -12.26 -26.72 -13.72
CA GLY A 252 -13.61 -26.21 -13.92
C GLY A 252 -14.30 -25.83 -12.62
N SER A 253 -15.59 -26.15 -12.50
CA SER A 253 -16.39 -25.87 -11.30
C SER A 253 -16.19 -26.94 -10.24
N CYS A 254 -16.08 -26.53 -8.97
CA CYS A 254 -16.00 -27.42 -7.82
C CYS A 254 -17.10 -27.08 -6.81
N ALA A 255 -18.00 -28.03 -6.55
CA ALA A 255 -19.02 -27.90 -5.52
C ALA A 255 -18.58 -28.61 -4.24
N ILE A 256 -18.47 -27.85 -3.14
CA ILE A 256 -18.26 -28.42 -1.80
C ILE A 256 -19.54 -29.11 -1.37
N SER A 257 -19.41 -30.34 -0.86
CA SER A 257 -20.56 -31.16 -0.44
C SER A 257 -21.38 -30.48 0.66
N TYR A 258 -22.70 -30.51 0.52
CA TYR A 258 -23.61 -30.06 1.56
C TYR A 258 -23.36 -30.85 2.86
N GLY A 259 -23.34 -30.15 4.00
CA GLY A 259 -23.01 -30.71 5.31
C GLY A 259 -21.57 -30.46 5.76
N ALA A 260 -20.68 -30.00 4.85
CA ALA A 260 -19.38 -29.47 5.25
C ALA A 260 -19.57 -28.18 6.05
N THR A 261 -18.93 -28.08 7.21
CA THR A 261 -18.99 -26.91 8.09
C THR A 261 -17.69 -26.14 8.15
N SER A 262 -16.59 -26.77 7.72
CA SER A 262 -15.25 -26.19 7.76
C SER A 262 -14.45 -26.55 6.53
N ILE A 263 -13.77 -25.55 5.96
CA ILE A 263 -12.75 -25.72 4.93
C ILE A 263 -11.40 -25.59 5.65
N LYS A 264 -10.60 -26.65 5.64
CA LYS A 264 -9.30 -26.69 6.35
C LYS A 264 -8.28 -25.76 5.73
N ALA A 265 -7.24 -25.46 6.50
CA ALA A 265 -6.07 -24.77 5.99
C ALA A 265 -5.45 -25.52 4.81
N TYR A 266 -5.11 -24.80 3.75
CA TYR A 266 -4.57 -25.33 2.49
C TYR A 266 -5.48 -26.36 1.76
N ALA A 267 -6.77 -26.42 2.07
CA ALA A 267 -7.68 -27.38 1.45
C ALA A 267 -7.75 -27.26 -0.07
N PHE A 268 -7.64 -26.06 -0.62
CA PHE A 268 -7.62 -25.78 -2.06
C PHE A 268 -6.28 -25.16 -2.52
N TYR A 269 -5.20 -25.40 -1.76
CA TYR A 269 -3.89 -24.86 -2.12
C TYR A 269 -3.48 -25.24 -3.54
N LYS A 270 -3.13 -24.23 -4.35
CA LYS A 270 -2.72 -24.38 -5.76
C LYS A 270 -3.75 -25.02 -6.71
N CYS A 271 -5.03 -25.04 -6.35
CA CYS A 271 -6.08 -25.44 -7.29
C CYS A 271 -6.27 -24.37 -8.38
N SER A 272 -5.21 -24.13 -9.18
CA SER A 272 -5.07 -23.01 -10.10
C SER A 272 -5.96 -23.08 -11.33
N ILE A 273 -6.56 -24.22 -11.62
CA ILE A 273 -7.42 -24.46 -12.79
C ILE A 273 -8.90 -24.66 -12.42
N ILE A 274 -9.25 -24.47 -11.13
CA ILE A 274 -10.66 -24.32 -10.73
C ILE A 274 -11.08 -22.89 -11.08
N THR A 275 -12.15 -22.76 -11.87
CA THR A 275 -12.67 -21.47 -12.33
C THR A 275 -13.81 -20.95 -11.47
N ASP A 276 -14.53 -21.85 -10.80
CA ASP A 276 -15.67 -21.54 -9.96
C ASP A 276 -15.76 -22.47 -8.75
N ILE A 277 -16.18 -21.94 -7.62
CA ILE A 277 -16.38 -22.72 -6.40
C ILE A 277 -17.73 -22.40 -5.74
N THR A 278 -18.49 -23.47 -5.46
CA THR A 278 -19.73 -23.38 -4.72
C THR A 278 -19.49 -23.75 -3.26
N ILE A 279 -19.62 -22.79 -2.36
CA ILE A 279 -19.53 -22.98 -0.91
C ILE A 279 -20.97 -23.10 -0.38
N PRO A 280 -21.37 -24.22 0.21
CA PRO A 280 -22.77 -24.39 0.70
C PRO A 280 -23.04 -23.63 2.00
N ASN A 281 -24.31 -23.34 2.24
CA ASN A 281 -24.80 -22.65 3.46
C ASN A 281 -24.63 -23.47 4.77
N SER A 282 -23.91 -24.59 4.74
CA SER A 282 -23.47 -25.32 5.92
C SER A 282 -22.10 -24.88 6.43
N VAL A 283 -21.27 -24.26 5.56
CA VAL A 283 -19.89 -23.85 5.91
C VAL A 283 -19.92 -22.65 6.82
N LYS A 284 -19.26 -22.76 7.97
CA LYS A 284 -19.10 -21.71 8.98
C LYS A 284 -17.69 -21.12 9.00
N VAL A 285 -16.69 -21.95 8.68
CA VAL A 285 -15.27 -21.59 8.81
C VAL A 285 -14.54 -21.85 7.50
N ILE A 286 -13.88 -20.84 6.99
CA ILE A 286 -12.83 -20.90 5.96
C ILE A 286 -11.52 -20.65 6.69
N ALA A 287 -10.65 -21.66 6.79
CA ALA A 287 -9.42 -21.56 7.58
C ALA A 287 -8.33 -20.75 6.87
N ASP A 288 -7.24 -20.47 7.58
CA ASP A 288 -6.08 -19.75 7.03
C ASP A 288 -5.56 -20.46 5.76
N ASN A 289 -5.20 -19.68 4.75
CA ASN A 289 -4.62 -20.17 3.49
C ASN A 289 -5.50 -21.18 2.71
N ALA A 290 -6.79 -21.27 2.98
CA ALA A 290 -7.66 -22.30 2.42
C ALA A 290 -7.66 -22.35 0.88
N PHE A 291 -7.61 -21.21 0.19
CA PHE A 291 -7.65 -21.05 -1.25
C PHE A 291 -6.39 -20.40 -1.83
N VAL A 292 -5.27 -20.42 -1.11
CA VAL A 292 -4.02 -19.80 -1.60
C VAL A 292 -3.65 -20.38 -2.98
N SER A 293 -3.31 -19.46 -3.90
CA SER A 293 -2.90 -19.78 -5.28
C SER A 293 -3.99 -20.43 -6.14
N CYS A 294 -5.26 -20.19 -5.84
CA CYS A 294 -6.38 -20.54 -6.72
C CYS A 294 -6.52 -19.49 -7.84
N SER A 295 -5.52 -19.40 -8.72
CA SER A 295 -5.43 -18.34 -9.72
C SER A 295 -6.50 -18.43 -10.84
N GLY A 296 -7.21 -19.56 -10.97
CA GLY A 296 -8.33 -19.70 -11.90
C GLY A 296 -9.63 -19.05 -11.44
N LEU A 297 -9.79 -18.83 -10.14
CA LEU A 297 -11.01 -18.23 -9.58
C LEU A 297 -11.15 -16.76 -10.01
N THR A 298 -12.34 -16.40 -10.51
CA THR A 298 -12.69 -15.03 -10.91
C THR A 298 -13.62 -14.33 -9.93
N GLY A 299 -14.40 -15.09 -9.18
CA GLY A 299 -15.32 -14.63 -8.15
C GLY A 299 -15.54 -15.70 -7.08
N VAL A 300 -15.90 -15.28 -5.87
CA VAL A 300 -16.25 -16.18 -4.77
C VAL A 300 -17.53 -15.70 -4.09
N ILE A 301 -18.49 -16.61 -3.93
CA ILE A 301 -19.70 -16.35 -3.15
C ILE A 301 -19.45 -16.81 -1.72
N ILE A 302 -19.57 -15.89 -0.76
CA ILE A 302 -19.48 -16.15 0.68
C ILE A 302 -20.90 -16.30 1.22
N PRO A 303 -21.32 -17.50 1.64
CA PRO A 303 -22.69 -17.72 2.10
C PRO A 303 -23.01 -17.07 3.46
N GLY A 304 -24.29 -16.96 3.76
CA GLY A 304 -24.79 -16.39 5.01
C GLY A 304 -24.31 -17.08 6.28
N SER A 305 -23.96 -18.35 6.18
CA SER A 305 -23.49 -19.18 7.30
C SER A 305 -22.05 -18.94 7.71
N VAL A 306 -21.21 -18.34 6.84
CA VAL A 306 -19.78 -18.15 7.11
C VAL A 306 -19.58 -17.09 8.19
N THR A 307 -19.02 -17.48 9.31
CA THR A 307 -18.72 -16.62 10.46
C THR A 307 -17.24 -16.37 10.68
N SER A 308 -16.36 -17.11 10.00
CA SER A 308 -14.90 -16.94 10.10
C SER A 308 -14.24 -17.18 8.75
N ILE A 309 -13.43 -16.21 8.31
CA ILE A 309 -12.52 -16.30 7.18
C ILE A 309 -11.13 -16.07 7.74
N GLY A 310 -10.27 -17.07 7.56
CA GLY A 310 -8.91 -17.07 8.06
C GLY A 310 -8.00 -16.14 7.28
N ARG A 311 -6.81 -15.91 7.82
CA ARG A 311 -5.78 -15.07 7.22
C ARG A 311 -5.31 -15.66 5.89
N ALA A 312 -5.01 -14.80 4.93
CA ALA A 312 -4.46 -15.18 3.63
C ALA A 312 -5.30 -16.24 2.88
N SER A 313 -6.59 -16.40 3.24
CA SER A 313 -7.43 -17.46 2.69
C SER A 313 -7.53 -17.44 1.16
N PHE A 314 -7.40 -16.28 0.53
CA PHE A 314 -7.50 -16.08 -0.91
C PHE A 314 -6.25 -15.44 -1.50
N ASP A 315 -5.10 -15.55 -0.83
CA ASP A 315 -3.86 -14.97 -1.33
C ASP A 315 -3.40 -15.65 -2.61
N THR A 316 -2.74 -14.86 -3.47
CA THR A 316 -2.27 -15.27 -4.79
C THR A 316 -3.38 -15.80 -5.72
N CYS A 317 -4.63 -15.44 -5.47
CA CYS A 317 -5.76 -15.60 -6.38
C CYS A 317 -5.79 -14.46 -7.41
N ASN A 318 -4.79 -14.41 -8.30
CA ASN A 318 -4.49 -13.23 -9.14
C ASN A 318 -5.57 -12.85 -10.17
N ASN A 319 -6.57 -13.70 -10.40
CA ASN A 319 -7.71 -13.40 -11.27
C ASN A 319 -9.02 -13.18 -10.50
N LEU A 320 -8.99 -13.29 -9.19
CA LEU A 320 -10.16 -13.02 -8.35
C LEU A 320 -10.47 -11.52 -8.39
N THR A 321 -11.62 -11.15 -8.93
CA THR A 321 -12.04 -9.75 -9.10
C THR A 321 -13.13 -9.33 -8.13
N MET A 322 -13.85 -10.30 -7.53
CA MET A 322 -14.96 -9.99 -6.65
C MET A 322 -15.22 -11.04 -5.58
N PHE A 323 -15.53 -10.58 -4.40
CA PHE A 323 -16.29 -11.31 -3.38
C PHE A 323 -17.75 -10.92 -3.50
N ASN A 324 -18.65 -11.89 -3.47
CA ASN A 324 -20.08 -11.68 -3.35
C ASN A 324 -20.55 -12.29 -2.02
N VAL A 325 -20.89 -11.45 -1.07
CA VAL A 325 -21.35 -11.90 0.25
C VAL A 325 -22.88 -11.91 0.30
N ASP A 326 -23.44 -13.06 0.66
CA ASP A 326 -24.89 -13.23 0.84
C ASP A 326 -25.43 -12.20 1.85
N GLU A 327 -26.56 -11.56 1.54
CA GLU A 327 -27.15 -10.50 2.36
C GLU A 327 -27.50 -10.98 3.78
N SER A 328 -27.82 -12.27 3.94
CA SER A 328 -28.10 -12.91 5.24
C SER A 328 -26.85 -13.11 6.09
N ASN A 329 -25.62 -12.90 5.55
CA ASN A 329 -24.42 -13.01 6.34
C ASN A 329 -24.38 -11.95 7.43
N THR A 330 -24.12 -12.38 8.67
CA THR A 330 -24.17 -11.51 9.86
C THR A 330 -22.81 -10.92 10.25
N VAL A 331 -21.70 -11.37 9.62
CA VAL A 331 -20.33 -11.02 9.98
C VAL A 331 -19.65 -10.19 8.88
N TYR A 332 -19.98 -10.48 7.64
CA TYR A 332 -19.34 -9.91 6.46
C TYR A 332 -20.33 -9.25 5.51
N LYS A 333 -19.85 -8.35 4.69
CA LYS A 333 -20.50 -7.84 3.48
C LYS A 333 -19.48 -7.56 2.40
N SER A 334 -19.94 -7.44 1.16
CA SER A 334 -19.13 -6.94 0.06
C SER A 334 -19.64 -5.59 -0.43
N ILE A 335 -18.72 -4.71 -0.79
CA ILE A 335 -19.00 -3.43 -1.46
C ILE A 335 -18.08 -3.39 -2.68
N ASP A 336 -18.64 -3.24 -3.86
CA ASP A 336 -17.90 -3.27 -5.13
C ASP A 336 -16.97 -4.50 -5.25
N GLY A 337 -17.40 -5.64 -4.70
CA GLY A 337 -16.64 -6.88 -4.72
C GLY A 337 -15.46 -6.95 -3.75
N VAL A 338 -15.24 -5.95 -2.91
CA VAL A 338 -14.26 -5.96 -1.81
C VAL A 338 -14.93 -6.47 -0.54
N LEU A 339 -14.21 -7.24 0.26
CA LEU A 339 -14.71 -7.84 1.50
C LEU A 339 -14.54 -6.89 2.69
N PHE A 340 -15.61 -6.65 3.41
CA PHE A 340 -15.67 -5.82 4.62
C PHE A 340 -16.29 -6.56 5.81
N SER A 341 -16.07 -6.04 7.01
CA SER A 341 -16.89 -6.34 8.17
C SER A 341 -18.37 -5.98 7.90
N LYS A 342 -19.33 -6.63 8.57
CA LYS A 342 -20.76 -6.43 8.33
C LYS A 342 -21.21 -4.98 8.50
N ASP A 343 -20.68 -4.29 9.50
CA ASP A 343 -20.91 -2.86 9.73
C ASP A 343 -20.26 -1.96 8.64
N GLY A 344 -19.26 -2.48 7.92
CA GLY A 344 -18.54 -1.77 6.88
C GLY A 344 -17.46 -0.84 7.37
N THR A 345 -17.09 -0.95 8.64
CA THR A 345 -16.04 -0.11 9.22
C THR A 345 -14.63 -0.63 8.97
N VAL A 346 -14.47 -1.92 8.68
CA VAL A 346 -13.17 -2.56 8.41
C VAL A 346 -13.15 -3.14 7.01
N LEU A 347 -12.18 -2.73 6.19
CA LEU A 347 -11.85 -3.39 4.92
C LEU A 347 -10.98 -4.60 5.24
N LEU A 348 -11.43 -5.80 4.88
CA LEU A 348 -10.78 -7.05 5.24
C LEU A 348 -9.92 -7.62 4.11
N ASN A 349 -10.40 -7.61 2.88
CA ASN A 349 -9.65 -8.15 1.73
C ASN A 349 -10.15 -7.55 0.40
N CYS A 350 -9.22 -7.03 -0.38
CA CYS A 350 -9.44 -6.62 -1.76
C CYS A 350 -9.01 -7.77 -2.68
N PRO A 351 -9.86 -8.22 -3.63
CA PRO A 351 -9.50 -9.26 -4.56
C PRO A 351 -8.30 -8.86 -5.43
N GLN A 352 -7.30 -9.72 -5.54
CA GLN A 352 -6.02 -9.43 -6.21
C GLN A 352 -6.12 -9.25 -7.73
N GLY A 353 -7.21 -9.73 -8.34
CA GLY A 353 -7.51 -9.52 -9.76
C GLY A 353 -8.05 -8.13 -10.10
N LYS A 354 -8.44 -7.33 -9.09
CA LYS A 354 -8.91 -5.95 -9.32
C LYS A 354 -7.81 -5.09 -9.93
N SER A 355 -8.20 -4.21 -10.84
CA SER A 355 -7.27 -3.38 -11.60
C SER A 355 -7.70 -1.91 -11.66
N GLY A 356 -6.77 -1.03 -12.03
CA GLY A 356 -7.04 0.40 -12.18
C GLY A 356 -7.03 1.15 -10.85
N SER A 357 -8.08 1.90 -10.57
CA SER A 357 -8.21 2.73 -9.36
C SER A 357 -9.35 2.21 -8.49
N ILE A 358 -9.17 2.27 -7.17
CA ILE A 358 -10.20 1.91 -6.20
C ILE A 358 -10.38 3.05 -5.20
N ALA A 359 -11.64 3.34 -4.84
CA ALA A 359 -11.96 4.26 -3.75
C ALA A 359 -12.55 3.47 -2.57
N ILE A 360 -11.92 3.60 -1.42
CA ILE A 360 -12.45 3.02 -0.17
C ILE A 360 -13.64 3.86 0.27
N PRO A 361 -14.80 3.26 0.61
CA PRO A 361 -15.99 4.00 1.00
C PRO A 361 -15.79 4.88 2.25
N ASN A 362 -16.46 6.02 2.27
CA ASN A 362 -16.56 6.83 3.48
C ASN A 362 -17.18 6.01 4.62
N GLY A 363 -16.69 6.20 5.86
CA GLY A 363 -17.12 5.44 7.03
C GLY A 363 -16.26 4.22 7.35
N VAL A 364 -15.37 3.80 6.44
CA VAL A 364 -14.32 2.82 6.78
C VAL A 364 -13.35 3.49 7.74
N THR A 365 -13.08 2.86 8.86
CA THR A 365 -12.18 3.36 9.92
C THR A 365 -10.86 2.60 9.99
N SER A 366 -10.81 1.38 9.42
CA SER A 366 -9.64 0.55 9.43
C SER A 366 -9.47 -0.23 8.12
N ILE A 367 -8.23 -0.33 7.65
CA ILE A 367 -7.81 -1.30 6.63
C ILE A 367 -7.14 -2.44 7.38
N GLY A 368 -7.68 -3.65 7.25
CA GLY A 368 -7.19 -4.83 7.94
C GLY A 368 -5.80 -5.28 7.48
N GLU A 369 -5.20 -6.20 8.24
CA GLU A 369 -3.97 -6.90 7.86
C GLU A 369 -4.14 -7.55 6.49
N CYS A 370 -3.17 -7.37 5.60
CA CYS A 370 -3.21 -7.87 4.22
C CYS A 370 -4.40 -7.36 3.38
N GLY A 371 -5.07 -6.25 3.75
CA GLY A 371 -6.30 -5.78 3.11
C GLY A 371 -6.20 -5.58 1.59
N PHE A 372 -5.04 -5.18 1.06
CA PHE A 372 -4.69 -5.05 -0.36
C PHE A 372 -3.45 -5.87 -0.73
N TYR A 373 -3.10 -6.88 0.06
CA TYR A 373 -1.92 -7.70 -0.19
C TYR A 373 -1.91 -8.27 -1.62
N CYS A 374 -0.79 -8.13 -2.35
CA CYS A 374 -0.65 -8.58 -3.73
C CYS A 374 -1.66 -7.98 -4.74
N CYS A 375 -2.31 -6.86 -4.45
CA CYS A 375 -3.18 -6.18 -5.42
C CYS A 375 -2.34 -5.47 -6.50
N SER A 376 -1.52 -6.26 -7.20
CA SER A 376 -0.48 -5.82 -8.13
C SER A 376 -1.01 -5.09 -9.37
N LYS A 377 -2.30 -5.21 -9.69
CA LYS A 377 -2.95 -4.57 -10.84
C LYS A 377 -3.53 -3.20 -10.53
N LEU A 378 -3.58 -2.79 -9.25
CA LEU A 378 -4.06 -1.47 -8.84
C LEU A 378 -2.99 -0.40 -9.07
N LYS A 379 -3.41 0.73 -9.65
CA LYS A 379 -2.55 1.90 -9.92
C LYS A 379 -2.69 2.99 -8.86
N SER A 380 -3.89 3.14 -8.30
CA SER A 380 -4.17 4.12 -7.25
C SER A 380 -5.25 3.62 -6.30
N ILE A 381 -5.12 4.01 -5.03
CA ILE A 381 -6.08 3.69 -3.97
C ILE A 381 -6.40 5.01 -3.25
N SER A 382 -7.68 5.40 -3.23
CA SER A 382 -8.15 6.55 -2.48
C SER A 382 -8.64 6.09 -1.09
N ILE A 383 -7.98 6.59 -0.05
CA ILE A 383 -8.29 6.27 1.35
C ILE A 383 -9.04 7.46 1.96
N PRO A 384 -10.24 7.27 2.51
CA PRO A 384 -11.00 8.37 3.13
C PRO A 384 -10.39 8.79 4.47
N ASN A 385 -10.63 10.04 4.86
CA ASN A 385 -10.14 10.61 6.13
C ASN A 385 -10.69 9.93 7.40
N SER A 386 -11.74 9.11 7.26
CA SER A 386 -12.27 8.29 8.35
C SER A 386 -11.34 7.15 8.77
N VAL A 387 -10.37 6.75 7.91
CA VAL A 387 -9.43 5.68 8.24
C VAL A 387 -8.38 6.18 9.23
N THR A 388 -8.30 5.50 10.36
CA THR A 388 -7.36 5.81 11.45
C THR A 388 -6.36 4.69 11.73
N SER A 389 -6.56 3.51 11.12
CA SER A 389 -5.69 2.35 11.26
C SER A 389 -5.47 1.64 9.93
N ILE A 390 -4.22 1.30 9.66
CA ILE A 390 -3.78 0.51 8.50
C ILE A 390 -2.94 -0.64 9.06
N GLY A 391 -3.35 -1.87 8.79
CA GLY A 391 -2.74 -3.07 9.37
C GLY A 391 -1.43 -3.48 8.71
N ASP A 392 -0.77 -4.48 9.31
CA ASP A 392 0.45 -5.11 8.77
C ASP A 392 0.23 -5.57 7.34
N SER A 393 1.23 -5.37 6.48
CA SER A 393 1.21 -5.80 5.08
C SER A 393 0.01 -5.31 4.25
N ALA A 394 -0.69 -4.26 4.71
CA ALA A 394 -1.97 -3.85 4.12
C ALA A 394 -1.88 -3.55 2.62
N PHE A 395 -0.77 -3.01 2.12
CA PHE A 395 -0.51 -2.71 0.72
C PHE A 395 0.73 -3.43 0.17
N ALA A 396 1.23 -4.45 0.89
CA ALA A 396 2.43 -5.16 0.45
C ALA A 396 2.22 -5.79 -0.93
N LEU A 397 3.27 -5.75 -1.77
CA LEU A 397 3.29 -6.27 -3.14
C LEU A 397 2.24 -5.62 -4.08
N CYS A 398 1.83 -4.38 -3.81
CA CYS A 398 1.06 -3.56 -4.75
C CYS A 398 2.00 -2.95 -5.81
N TRP A 399 2.55 -3.77 -6.70
CA TRP A 399 3.67 -3.43 -7.60
C TRP A 399 3.44 -2.22 -8.50
N ASN A 400 2.19 -1.98 -8.93
CA ASN A 400 1.84 -0.89 -9.84
C ASN A 400 1.31 0.36 -9.13
N LEU A 401 1.25 0.36 -7.80
CA LEU A 401 0.81 1.51 -7.02
C LEU A 401 1.85 2.63 -7.13
N THR A 402 1.47 3.76 -7.74
CA THR A 402 2.41 4.87 -8.03
C THR A 402 2.43 5.92 -6.93
N ASN A 403 1.31 6.12 -6.28
CA ASN A 403 1.16 7.07 -5.16
C ASN A 403 0.04 6.62 -4.24
N ILE A 404 0.10 7.04 -2.99
CA ILE A 404 -0.93 6.83 -1.98
C ILE A 404 -0.91 7.97 -0.98
N THR A 405 -2.09 8.44 -0.58
CA THR A 405 -2.23 9.41 0.49
C THR A 405 -2.67 8.70 1.76
N ILE A 406 -1.87 8.78 2.81
CA ILE A 406 -2.17 8.21 4.12
C ILE A 406 -3.00 9.26 4.89
N PRO A 407 -4.19 8.91 5.41
CA PRO A 407 -5.02 9.86 6.15
C PRO A 407 -4.34 10.37 7.44
N SER A 408 -4.63 11.61 7.81
CA SER A 408 -4.02 12.27 9.00
C SER A 408 -4.39 11.60 10.34
N GLY A 409 -5.46 10.79 10.36
CA GLY A 409 -5.87 10.00 11.51
C GLY A 409 -4.94 8.84 11.87
N VAL A 410 -4.12 8.38 10.91
CA VAL A 410 -3.20 7.24 11.07
C VAL A 410 -2.06 7.62 12.02
N LYS A 411 -1.77 6.75 13.01
CA LYS A 411 -0.78 7.01 14.08
C LYS A 411 0.51 6.21 13.94
N SER A 412 0.51 5.16 13.14
CA SER A 412 1.67 4.31 12.85
C SER A 412 1.63 3.79 11.42
N ILE A 413 2.79 3.61 10.83
CA ILE A 413 2.95 2.77 9.64
C ILE A 413 3.41 1.42 10.17
N GLU A 414 2.57 0.40 9.99
CA GLU A 414 2.80 -0.93 10.55
C GLU A 414 3.84 -1.72 9.72
N ASP A 415 4.21 -2.92 10.22
CA ASP A 415 5.22 -3.76 9.56
C ASP A 415 4.79 -4.14 8.13
N CYS A 416 5.72 -4.12 7.19
CA CYS A 416 5.54 -4.49 5.78
C CYS A 416 4.42 -3.72 5.06
N THR A 417 3.90 -2.61 5.59
CA THR A 417 2.69 -1.94 5.06
C THR A 417 2.79 -1.68 3.55
N PHE A 418 3.94 -1.23 3.03
CA PHE A 418 4.20 -0.94 1.61
C PHE A 418 5.34 -1.78 1.03
N TRP A 419 5.67 -2.91 1.66
CA TRP A 419 6.72 -3.80 1.18
C TRP A 419 6.50 -4.20 -0.29
N GLY A 420 7.56 -4.08 -1.12
CA GLY A 420 7.50 -4.44 -2.53
C GLY A 420 6.58 -3.56 -3.39
N CYS A 421 6.27 -2.34 -2.98
CA CYS A 421 5.57 -1.36 -3.82
C CYS A 421 6.54 -0.73 -4.82
N PHE A 422 7.02 -1.54 -5.80
CA PHE A 422 8.10 -1.18 -6.73
C PHE A 422 7.87 0.11 -7.53
N SER A 423 6.61 0.50 -7.75
CA SER A 423 6.26 1.69 -8.54
C SER A 423 5.96 2.93 -7.70
N LEU A 424 6.00 2.83 -6.38
CA LEU A 424 5.71 3.95 -5.48
C LEU A 424 6.79 5.03 -5.59
N VAL A 425 6.42 6.23 -6.09
CA VAL A 425 7.36 7.33 -6.34
C VAL A 425 7.48 8.24 -5.14
N SER A 426 6.37 8.48 -4.45
CA SER A 426 6.31 9.34 -3.27
C SER A 426 5.22 8.88 -2.30
N VAL A 427 5.44 9.15 -1.03
CA VAL A 427 4.46 8.94 0.04
C VAL A 427 4.56 10.07 1.06
N ALA A 428 3.42 10.65 1.41
CA ALA A 428 3.35 11.63 2.49
C ALA A 428 3.00 10.90 3.79
N ILE A 429 3.94 10.87 4.74
CA ILE A 429 3.70 10.33 6.07
C ILE A 429 3.02 11.42 6.92
N PRO A 430 1.82 11.18 7.47
CA PRO A 430 1.10 12.20 8.23
C PRO A 430 1.84 12.65 9.50
N SER A 431 1.66 13.92 9.86
CA SER A 431 2.28 14.52 11.06
C SER A 431 1.84 13.90 12.41
N GLY A 432 0.85 13.00 12.38
CA GLY A 432 0.41 12.23 13.56
C GLY A 432 1.11 10.89 13.74
N VAL A 433 1.92 10.44 12.77
CA VAL A 433 2.61 9.13 12.80
C VAL A 433 3.78 9.17 13.78
N THR A 434 3.83 8.20 14.70
CA THR A 434 4.85 8.12 15.74
C THR A 434 5.90 7.02 15.50
N SER A 435 5.59 6.05 14.63
CA SER A 435 6.47 4.93 14.31
C SER A 435 6.34 4.49 12.86
N ILE A 436 7.45 4.08 12.27
CA ILE A 436 7.54 3.39 10.98
C ILE A 436 8.00 1.98 11.27
N GLY A 437 7.21 0.99 10.86
CA GLY A 437 7.41 -0.43 11.16
C GLY A 437 8.58 -1.07 10.43
N THR A 438 8.83 -2.33 10.77
CA THR A 438 9.85 -3.18 10.13
C THR A 438 9.41 -3.50 8.69
N TYR A 439 10.33 -3.40 7.72
CA TYR A 439 10.06 -3.64 6.28
C TYR A 439 8.98 -2.72 5.67
N ALA A 440 8.62 -1.61 6.33
CA ALA A 440 7.44 -0.82 5.97
C ALA A 440 7.44 -0.30 4.53
N PHE A 441 8.60 0.05 3.98
CA PHE A 441 8.84 0.50 2.60
C PHE A 441 9.97 -0.29 1.90
N GLU A 442 10.32 -1.47 2.41
CA GLU A 442 11.35 -2.31 1.78
C GLU A 442 11.01 -2.55 0.31
N GLU A 443 12.05 -2.51 -0.55
CA GLU A 443 11.91 -2.68 -2.01
C GLU A 443 11.01 -1.63 -2.71
N CYS A 444 10.76 -0.46 -2.12
CA CYS A 444 10.15 0.66 -2.83
C CYS A 444 11.19 1.34 -3.76
N VAL A 445 11.62 0.62 -4.78
CA VAL A 445 12.79 0.99 -5.62
C VAL A 445 12.65 2.31 -6.39
N LYS A 446 11.42 2.78 -6.63
CA LYS A 446 11.15 4.07 -7.28
C LYS A 446 10.89 5.21 -6.31
N LEU A 447 10.92 4.97 -5.00
CA LEU A 447 10.73 6.02 -4.00
C LEU A 447 11.92 6.98 -4.03
N THR A 448 11.70 8.20 -4.54
CA THR A 448 12.76 9.20 -4.73
C THR A 448 12.98 10.07 -3.51
N SER A 449 11.93 10.27 -2.73
CA SER A 449 11.96 11.07 -1.50
C SER A 449 10.89 10.61 -0.51
N VAL A 450 11.17 10.77 0.76
CA VAL A 450 10.21 10.57 1.85
C VAL A 450 10.44 11.63 2.93
N SER A 451 9.36 12.27 3.36
CA SER A 451 9.41 13.22 4.48
C SER A 451 9.00 12.50 5.77
N ILE A 452 9.94 12.41 6.70
CA ILE A 452 9.71 11.83 8.03
C ILE A 452 9.26 12.96 8.96
N PRO A 453 8.01 12.93 9.48
CA PRO A 453 7.49 14.01 10.30
C PRO A 453 8.13 14.05 11.70
N ASN A 454 8.12 15.23 12.32
CA ASN A 454 8.64 15.48 13.68
C ASN A 454 7.91 14.71 14.81
N SER A 455 6.88 13.95 14.50
CA SER A 455 6.20 13.05 15.42
C SER A 455 6.85 11.67 15.54
N VAL A 456 7.61 11.25 14.51
CA VAL A 456 8.22 9.92 14.44
C VAL A 456 9.33 9.77 15.49
N LYS A 457 9.23 8.70 16.29
CA LYS A 457 10.21 8.33 17.32
C LYS A 457 11.09 7.16 16.90
N THR A 458 10.53 6.23 16.11
CA THR A 458 11.21 4.99 15.75
C THR A 458 11.05 4.69 14.27
N ILE A 459 12.14 4.23 13.66
CA ILE A 459 12.19 3.67 12.31
C ILE A 459 12.62 2.21 12.47
N GLY A 460 11.81 1.27 11.99
CA GLY A 460 12.00 -0.16 12.13
C GLY A 460 13.17 -0.71 11.33
N SER A 461 13.54 -1.97 11.60
CA SER A 461 14.55 -2.67 10.81
C SER A 461 14.09 -2.83 9.36
N ASN A 462 15.02 -2.66 8.41
CA ASN A 462 14.74 -2.76 6.96
C ASN A 462 13.62 -1.83 6.48
N ALA A 463 13.24 -0.79 7.24
CA ALA A 463 12.07 0.04 6.93
C ALA A 463 12.09 0.66 5.52
N PHE A 464 13.28 0.99 5.00
CA PHE A 464 13.54 1.52 3.66
C PHE A 464 14.65 0.74 2.94
N ASP A 465 14.87 -0.53 3.32
CA ASP A 465 15.88 -1.36 2.65
C ASP A 465 15.57 -1.47 1.17
N GLN A 466 16.61 -1.40 0.32
CA GLN A 466 16.50 -1.45 -1.14
C GLN A 466 15.65 -0.34 -1.78
N CYS A 467 15.40 0.78 -1.09
CA CYS A 467 14.84 1.98 -1.71
C CYS A 467 15.88 2.65 -2.61
N SER A 468 16.24 2.01 -3.72
CA SER A 468 17.35 2.43 -4.59
C SER A 468 17.16 3.78 -5.29
N GLY A 469 15.91 4.28 -5.38
CA GLY A 469 15.59 5.60 -5.91
C GLY A 469 15.82 6.75 -4.93
N LEU A 470 15.96 6.47 -3.63
CA LEU A 470 16.09 7.50 -2.59
C LEU A 470 17.44 8.19 -2.67
N THR A 471 17.47 9.52 -2.85
CA THR A 471 18.70 10.29 -3.07
C THR A 471 19.23 10.98 -1.82
N GLY A 472 18.35 11.34 -0.88
CA GLY A 472 18.66 11.97 0.39
C GLY A 472 17.59 11.67 1.42
N ILE A 473 17.93 11.76 2.71
CA ILE A 473 16.97 11.57 3.80
C ILE A 473 17.19 12.58 4.93
N THR A 474 16.11 13.13 5.46
CA THR A 474 16.13 13.96 6.66
C THR A 474 15.60 13.18 7.85
N ILE A 475 16.39 13.08 8.90
CA ILE A 475 16.04 12.44 10.17
C ILE A 475 15.72 13.54 11.19
N PRO A 476 14.47 13.73 11.57
CA PRO A 476 14.08 14.77 12.51
C PRO A 476 14.60 14.51 13.93
N ALA A 477 14.69 15.57 14.72
CA ALA A 477 15.20 15.52 16.11
C ALA A 477 14.38 14.58 17.01
N SER A 478 13.17 14.26 16.64
CA SER A 478 12.28 13.36 17.37
C SER A 478 12.67 11.89 17.29
N VAL A 479 13.43 11.47 16.25
CA VAL A 479 13.81 10.07 16.04
C VAL A 479 14.88 9.66 17.04
N THR A 480 14.56 8.70 17.88
CA THR A 480 15.43 8.18 18.95
C THR A 480 15.98 6.78 18.63
N SER A 481 15.41 6.08 17.67
CA SER A 481 15.83 4.73 17.28
C SER A 481 15.67 4.50 15.79
N ILE A 482 16.71 3.91 15.19
CA ILE A 482 16.75 3.45 13.80
C ILE A 482 17.17 1.98 13.83
N GLY A 483 16.36 1.08 13.25
CA GLY A 483 16.60 -0.36 13.23
C GLY A 483 17.75 -0.75 12.31
N SER A 484 18.21 -2.01 12.46
CA SER A 484 19.23 -2.59 11.58
C SER A 484 18.76 -2.59 10.12
N TYR A 485 19.66 -2.27 9.20
CA TYR A 485 19.39 -2.23 7.75
C TYR A 485 18.29 -1.25 7.33
N ALA A 486 17.90 -0.28 8.17
CA ALA A 486 16.74 0.59 7.92
C ALA A 486 16.78 1.32 6.58
N PHE A 487 17.96 1.67 6.06
CA PHE A 487 18.22 2.30 4.77
C PHE A 487 19.30 1.54 3.97
N SER A 488 19.41 0.23 4.20
CA SER A 488 20.41 -0.59 3.53
C SER A 488 20.10 -0.68 2.02
N ILE A 489 21.15 -0.85 1.21
CA ILE A 489 21.07 -0.96 -0.27
C ILE A 489 20.29 0.18 -0.94
N CYS A 490 20.16 1.35 -0.29
CA CYS A 490 19.68 2.57 -0.92
C CYS A 490 20.79 3.14 -1.84
N THR A 491 21.00 2.53 -3.00
CA THR A 491 22.18 2.76 -3.86
C THR A 491 22.32 4.18 -4.42
N SER A 492 21.27 4.98 -4.39
CA SER A 492 21.29 6.41 -4.78
C SER A 492 21.43 7.35 -3.60
N LEU A 493 21.32 6.86 -2.35
CA LEU A 493 21.34 7.69 -1.14
C LEU A 493 22.76 8.18 -0.85
N LYS A 494 22.96 9.48 -1.03
CA LYS A 494 24.26 10.15 -0.83
C LYS A 494 24.38 10.83 0.51
N ASP A 495 23.26 11.36 1.03
CA ASP A 495 23.26 12.23 2.19
C ASP A 495 22.12 11.88 3.16
N ALA A 496 22.45 11.81 4.45
CA ALA A 496 21.48 11.74 5.54
C ALA A 496 21.67 12.90 6.50
N TYR A 497 20.62 13.71 6.71
CA TYR A 497 20.64 14.91 7.55
C TYR A 497 19.97 14.68 8.89
N PHE A 498 20.73 14.71 9.99
CA PHE A 498 20.23 14.53 11.35
C PHE A 498 20.06 15.87 12.07
N PHE A 499 18.83 16.16 12.48
CA PHE A 499 18.48 17.39 13.19
C PHE A 499 18.43 17.24 14.72
N GLY A 500 18.68 16.04 15.24
CA GLY A 500 18.69 15.71 16.67
C GLY A 500 20.01 15.09 17.12
N ASN A 501 20.07 14.72 18.41
CA ASN A 501 21.16 13.91 18.92
C ASN A 501 21.19 12.53 18.26
N THR A 502 22.32 11.82 18.43
CA THR A 502 22.47 10.47 17.85
C THR A 502 21.34 9.53 18.31
N PRO A 503 20.58 8.93 17.40
CA PRO A 503 19.62 7.88 17.74
C PRO A 503 20.34 6.57 18.09
N THR A 504 19.66 5.66 18.77
CA THR A 504 20.10 4.26 18.87
C THR A 504 20.05 3.65 17.48
N MET A 505 21.21 3.19 16.98
CA MET A 505 21.39 2.64 15.62
C MET A 505 22.63 1.76 15.59
N ASP A 506 22.67 0.72 14.78
CA ASP A 506 23.88 -0.04 14.51
C ASP A 506 24.59 0.39 13.20
N SER A 507 25.72 -0.24 12.89
CA SER A 507 26.52 0.09 11.70
C SER A 507 25.92 -0.44 10.38
N THR A 508 24.83 -1.19 10.41
CA THR A 508 24.19 -1.76 9.21
C THR A 508 23.11 -0.86 8.62
N ALA A 509 22.66 0.15 9.39
CA ALA A 509 21.50 0.95 9.03
C ALA A 509 21.57 1.61 7.63
N PHE A 510 22.74 2.02 7.17
CA PHE A 510 22.99 2.60 5.84
C PHE A 510 23.97 1.76 5.00
N SER A 511 24.05 0.45 5.23
CA SER A 511 24.97 -0.42 4.50
C SER A 511 24.59 -0.49 3.01
N GLY A 512 25.58 -0.41 2.10
CA GLY A 512 25.30 -0.47 0.66
C GLY A 512 24.63 0.78 0.06
N CYS A 513 24.65 1.92 0.74
CA CYS A 513 24.29 3.22 0.18
C CYS A 513 25.29 3.67 -0.91
N ALA A 514 25.02 4.81 -1.56
CA ALA A 514 25.86 5.36 -2.63
C ALA A 514 27.33 5.50 -2.21
N ALA A 515 28.23 5.35 -3.17
CA ALA A 515 29.64 5.64 -2.94
C ALA A 515 29.82 7.09 -2.44
N GLY A 516 30.54 7.27 -1.33
CA GLY A 516 30.73 8.57 -0.68
C GLY A 516 29.56 9.01 0.20
N PHE A 517 28.66 8.11 0.58
CA PHE A 517 27.57 8.41 1.52
C PHE A 517 28.07 9.17 2.76
N THR A 518 27.38 10.26 3.09
CA THR A 518 27.78 11.15 4.18
C THR A 518 26.60 11.39 5.14
N VAL A 519 26.86 11.32 6.42
CA VAL A 519 25.95 11.70 7.48
C VAL A 519 26.21 13.17 7.84
N HIS A 520 25.23 14.02 7.60
CA HIS A 520 25.25 15.41 8.05
C HIS A 520 24.52 15.52 9.38
N TYR A 521 25.06 16.23 10.35
CA TYR A 521 24.42 16.42 11.64
C TYR A 521 24.45 17.87 12.07
N LEU A 522 23.38 18.32 12.77
CA LEU A 522 23.30 19.67 13.29
C LEU A 522 24.46 19.91 14.27
N SER A 523 25.22 21.00 14.10
CA SER A 523 26.41 21.31 14.91
C SER A 523 26.15 21.43 16.42
N THR A 524 24.88 21.64 16.81
CA THR A 524 24.43 21.64 18.21
C THR A 524 24.06 20.23 18.71
N SER A 525 23.96 19.22 17.83
CA SER A 525 23.65 17.84 18.20
C SER A 525 24.84 17.14 18.83
N THR A 526 24.55 16.23 19.75
CA THR A 526 25.57 15.51 20.52
C THR A 526 25.63 14.04 20.16
N GLY A 527 26.78 13.40 20.42
CA GLY A 527 27.00 11.96 20.22
C GLY A 527 27.60 11.56 18.87
N PHE A 528 27.68 12.47 17.90
CA PHE A 528 28.31 12.21 16.61
C PHE A 528 29.85 12.25 16.74
N THR A 529 30.51 11.28 16.12
CA THR A 529 31.96 11.19 15.95
C THR A 529 32.28 11.14 14.47
N ASN A 530 33.54 11.34 14.06
CA ASN A 530 33.90 11.13 12.66
C ASN A 530 35.05 10.09 12.57
N PRO A 531 34.78 8.86 12.07
CA PRO A 531 33.50 8.35 11.61
C PRO A 531 32.52 8.05 12.76
N TRP A 532 31.20 8.12 12.48
CA TRP A 532 30.16 7.66 13.38
C TRP A 532 29.53 6.37 12.83
N LYS A 533 29.57 5.30 13.61
CA LYS A 533 29.10 3.96 13.17
C LYS A 533 29.74 3.47 11.85
N GLY A 534 30.93 3.98 11.49
CA GLY A 534 31.61 3.65 10.23
C GLY A 534 31.33 4.61 9.07
N TYR A 535 30.42 5.56 9.23
CA TYR A 535 30.03 6.54 8.20
C TYR A 535 30.79 7.86 8.38
N THR A 536 31.20 8.47 7.26
CA THR A 536 31.75 9.84 7.25
C THR A 536 30.69 10.81 7.78
N THR A 537 31.10 11.72 8.65
CA THR A 537 30.19 12.72 9.24
C THR A 537 30.65 14.13 8.99
N VAL A 538 29.72 15.03 8.74
CA VAL A 538 29.99 16.47 8.52
C VAL A 538 29.00 17.28 9.36
N PRO A 539 29.47 18.14 10.28
CA PRO A 539 28.58 19.03 11.00
C PRO A 539 28.05 20.14 10.09
N PHE A 540 26.77 20.49 10.23
CA PHE A 540 26.18 21.66 9.59
C PHE A 540 25.53 22.55 10.64
N THR A 541 25.47 23.84 10.40
CA THR A 541 24.68 24.77 11.18
C THR A 541 23.33 24.92 10.49
N ALA A 542 22.23 24.70 11.22
CA ALA A 542 20.94 25.14 10.71
C ALA A 542 21.01 26.66 10.57
N ALA A 543 21.00 27.15 9.36
CA ALA A 543 20.79 28.57 9.14
C ALA A 543 19.41 28.89 9.73
N ALA A 544 19.37 29.87 10.66
CA ALA A 544 18.11 30.46 11.10
C ALA A 544 17.37 30.92 9.85
N GLY A 545 16.17 30.40 9.62
CA GLY A 545 15.49 30.66 8.38
C GLY A 545 14.06 30.17 8.32
N VAL A 546 13.49 30.22 7.13
CA VAL A 546 12.17 29.68 6.80
C VAL A 546 12.30 28.48 5.88
N SER A 547 11.66 27.38 6.24
CA SER A 547 11.54 26.19 5.40
C SER A 547 10.12 26.02 4.90
N TYR A 548 9.95 25.58 3.69
CA TYR A 548 8.65 25.37 3.07
C TYR A 548 8.67 24.28 2.01
N GLN A 549 7.51 23.65 1.83
CA GLN A 549 7.27 22.64 0.81
C GLN A 549 5.92 22.86 0.15
N THR A 550 5.78 22.44 -1.10
CA THR A 550 4.56 22.55 -1.86
C THR A 550 4.05 21.20 -2.33
N HIS A 551 2.73 21.06 -2.38
CA HIS A 551 2.06 19.97 -3.07
C HIS A 551 1.80 20.39 -4.51
N VAL A 552 2.36 19.64 -5.45
CA VAL A 552 2.30 19.92 -6.88
C VAL A 552 1.45 18.87 -7.57
N GLN A 553 0.61 19.30 -8.49
CA GLN A 553 -0.19 18.41 -9.34
C GLN A 553 0.69 17.30 -9.94
N ASP A 554 0.23 16.05 -9.84
CA ASP A 554 0.86 14.82 -10.38
C ASP A 554 2.22 14.44 -9.75
N TYR A 555 2.83 15.33 -8.93
CA TYR A 555 4.09 15.08 -8.22
C TYR A 555 3.90 14.89 -6.71
N GLY A 556 2.79 15.38 -6.14
CA GLY A 556 2.56 15.34 -4.70
C GLY A 556 3.43 16.33 -3.92
N TRP A 557 3.68 16.05 -2.65
CA TRP A 557 4.52 16.87 -1.79
C TRP A 557 5.97 16.79 -2.23
N GLN A 558 6.58 17.96 -2.43
CA GLN A 558 8.00 18.10 -2.70
C GLN A 558 8.79 18.23 -1.39
N ASP A 559 10.11 18.07 -1.46
CA ASP A 559 10.98 18.25 -0.30
C ASP A 559 10.93 19.68 0.24
N TYR A 560 11.21 19.84 1.53
CA TYR A 560 11.42 21.16 2.10
C TYR A 560 12.61 21.85 1.47
N VAL A 561 12.40 23.07 1.03
CA VAL A 561 13.46 24.00 0.62
C VAL A 561 13.55 25.13 1.65
N MET A 562 14.65 25.88 1.65
CA MET A 562 14.92 26.91 2.65
C MET A 562 15.28 28.26 2.02
N ASN A 563 14.94 29.34 2.71
CA ASN A 563 15.51 30.68 2.53
C ASN A 563 15.67 31.11 1.06
N GLY A 564 14.58 31.25 0.33
CA GLY A 564 14.58 31.77 -1.03
C GLY A 564 14.82 30.74 -2.13
N ALA A 565 15.01 29.45 -1.79
CA ALA A 565 15.03 28.40 -2.80
C ALA A 565 13.61 28.13 -3.32
N ALA A 566 13.43 27.95 -4.64
CA ALA A 566 12.12 27.71 -5.23
C ALA A 566 11.54 26.35 -4.84
N SER A 567 10.28 26.31 -4.39
CA SER A 567 9.46 25.10 -4.22
C SER A 567 8.32 25.10 -5.22
N GLY A 568 8.13 24.01 -5.92
CA GLY A 568 7.18 23.90 -7.03
C GLY A 568 7.85 23.62 -8.36
N THR A 569 7.14 23.88 -9.46
CA THR A 569 7.65 23.65 -10.83
C THR A 569 7.42 24.87 -11.68
N SER A 570 8.48 25.52 -12.16
CA SER A 570 8.34 26.61 -13.15
C SER A 570 8.39 26.07 -14.58
N GLY A 571 7.49 26.51 -15.45
CA GLY A 571 7.46 26.16 -16.90
C GLY A 571 6.97 24.74 -17.24
N GLN A 572 6.51 23.94 -16.27
CA GLN A 572 5.98 22.60 -16.50
C GLN A 572 4.45 22.56 -16.54
N ALA A 573 3.80 23.71 -16.45
CA ALA A 573 2.36 23.83 -16.45
C ALA A 573 1.64 23.00 -15.34
N LYS A 574 2.30 22.76 -14.19
CA LYS A 574 1.74 22.07 -13.03
C LYS A 574 1.33 23.09 -11.97
N ARG A 575 0.14 22.89 -11.37
CA ARG A 575 -0.38 23.77 -10.33
C ARG A 575 0.15 23.38 -8.95
N LEU A 576 0.32 24.38 -8.10
CA LEU A 576 0.39 24.16 -6.65
C LEU A 576 -1.04 23.91 -6.12
N GLU A 577 -1.19 22.94 -5.24
CA GLU A 577 -2.46 22.57 -4.62
C GLU A 577 -2.47 22.86 -3.12
N ALA A 578 -1.31 22.78 -2.46
CA ALA A 578 -1.15 23.10 -1.05
C ALA A 578 0.29 23.53 -0.72
N ILE A 579 0.48 24.12 0.46
CA ILE A 579 1.78 24.53 0.98
C ILE A 579 1.85 24.30 2.50
N ARG A 580 3.08 24.06 2.97
CA ARG A 580 3.46 24.06 4.39
C ARG A 580 4.67 24.94 4.57
N ILE A 581 4.69 25.75 5.62
CA ILE A 581 5.78 26.69 5.93
C ILE A 581 6.07 26.65 7.43
N LYS A 582 7.35 26.62 7.79
CA LYS A 582 7.81 26.66 9.20
C LYS A 582 9.05 27.52 9.35
N LEU A 583 9.32 27.95 10.59
CA LEU A 583 10.58 28.57 10.96
C LEU A 583 11.54 27.52 11.50
N ASP A 584 12.80 27.64 11.14
CA ASP A 584 13.90 26.81 11.65
C ASP A 584 14.87 27.69 12.45
N GLY A 585 15.17 27.27 13.69
CA GLY A 585 16.14 27.94 14.54
C GLY A 585 15.77 29.37 14.98
N ILE A 586 14.52 29.78 14.85
CA ILE A 586 14.02 31.10 15.22
C ILE A 586 12.84 30.97 16.18
N SER A 587 12.90 31.66 17.32
CA SER A 587 11.76 31.79 18.27
C SER A 587 10.65 32.64 17.68
N GLY A 588 9.40 32.20 17.81
CA GLY A 588 8.22 32.86 17.25
C GLY A 588 7.42 31.93 16.34
N GLY A 589 6.59 32.52 15.51
CA GLY A 589 5.74 31.77 14.58
C GLY A 589 5.71 32.37 13.18
N ILE A 590 5.27 31.58 12.24
CA ILE A 590 4.93 31.98 10.89
C ILE A 590 3.49 31.56 10.60
N GLU A 591 2.69 32.50 10.15
CA GLU A 591 1.31 32.24 9.74
C GLU A 591 1.15 32.52 8.26
N TYR A 592 0.32 31.72 7.60
CA TYR A 592 0.06 31.84 6.17
C TYR A 592 -1.34 31.37 5.82
N LYS A 593 -1.85 31.88 4.71
CA LYS A 593 -3.12 31.45 4.11
C LYS A 593 -3.03 31.51 2.60
N THR A 594 -3.78 30.65 1.93
CA THR A 594 -3.82 30.57 0.47
C THR A 594 -5.19 30.91 -0.07
N HIS A 595 -5.21 31.51 -1.27
CA HIS A 595 -6.40 31.64 -2.08
C HIS A 595 -6.49 30.40 -3.00
N VAL A 596 -7.58 29.64 -2.85
CA VAL A 596 -7.79 28.39 -3.55
C VAL A 596 -8.93 28.54 -4.52
N GLN A 597 -8.78 27.95 -5.71
CA GLN A 597 -9.84 27.89 -6.72
C GLN A 597 -11.16 27.44 -6.10
N ASP A 598 -12.24 28.17 -6.38
CA ASP A 598 -13.62 27.93 -5.95
C ASP A 598 -13.87 28.09 -4.43
N TYR A 599 -12.81 28.19 -3.62
CA TYR A 599 -12.91 28.37 -2.15
C TYR A 599 -12.53 29.79 -1.67
N GLY A 600 -11.80 30.56 -2.49
CA GLY A 600 -11.28 31.86 -2.09
C GLY A 600 -10.18 31.79 -1.04
N TRP A 601 -10.04 32.84 -0.23
CA TRP A 601 -9.07 32.87 0.85
C TRP A 601 -9.47 31.95 2.00
N GLN A 602 -8.57 31.00 2.31
CA GLN A 602 -8.72 30.12 3.47
C GLN A 602 -8.33 30.88 4.77
N ASP A 603 -8.59 30.22 5.90
CA ASP A 603 -8.18 30.72 7.21
C ASP A 603 -6.65 30.70 7.37
N TRP A 604 -6.14 31.55 8.28
CA TRP A 604 -4.74 31.55 8.66
C TRP A 604 -4.38 30.27 9.38
N VAL A 605 -3.32 29.60 8.91
CA VAL A 605 -2.70 28.46 9.56
C VAL A 605 -1.28 28.80 9.99
N SER A 606 -0.69 28.06 10.91
CA SER A 606 0.63 28.36 11.47
C SER A 606 1.55 27.15 11.51
N ASN A 607 2.84 27.43 11.44
CA ASN A 607 3.91 26.49 11.78
C ASN A 607 3.70 25.08 11.23
N ASP A 608 3.93 24.86 9.94
CA ASP A 608 3.83 23.57 9.26
C ASP A 608 2.41 23.02 9.08
N ALA A 609 1.36 23.75 9.43
CA ALA A 609 -0.01 23.33 9.11
C ALA A 609 -0.29 23.48 7.61
N LEU A 610 -1.16 22.64 7.05
CA LEU A 610 -1.53 22.68 5.64
C LEU A 610 -2.38 23.89 5.32
N SER A 611 -2.02 24.65 4.28
CA SER A 611 -2.89 25.63 3.61
C SER A 611 -3.04 25.25 2.15
N GLY A 612 -4.27 25.24 1.66
CA GLY A 612 -4.62 24.71 0.33
C GLY A 612 -5.46 23.46 0.42
N THR A 613 -5.51 22.68 -0.65
CA THR A 613 -6.27 21.42 -0.72
C THR A 613 -5.35 20.27 -1.12
N SER A 614 -5.65 19.06 -0.66
CA SER A 614 -4.92 17.85 -1.04
C SER A 614 -5.91 16.84 -1.61
N GLY A 615 -5.66 16.39 -2.86
CA GLY A 615 -6.52 15.42 -3.54
C GLY A 615 -7.80 15.96 -4.17
N GLU A 616 -8.06 17.27 -4.11
CA GLU A 616 -9.25 17.89 -4.67
C GLU A 616 -9.02 18.51 -6.06
N SER A 617 -7.81 18.42 -6.55
CA SER A 617 -7.43 18.99 -7.84
C SER A 617 -7.71 20.50 -7.97
N LYS A 618 -7.68 21.25 -6.84
CA LYS A 618 -7.84 22.69 -6.82
C LYS A 618 -6.48 23.40 -6.85
N ARG A 619 -6.38 24.47 -7.62
CA ARG A 619 -5.14 25.25 -7.72
C ARG A 619 -5.06 26.32 -6.62
N LEU A 620 -3.85 26.62 -6.20
CA LEU A 620 -3.57 27.87 -5.50
C LEU A 620 -3.48 29.01 -6.50
N GLU A 621 -4.02 30.16 -6.14
CA GLU A 621 -4.05 31.39 -6.96
C GLU A 621 -3.27 32.53 -6.32
N ALA A 622 -3.24 32.60 -4.98
CA ALA A 622 -2.46 33.57 -4.23
C ALA A 622 -2.11 33.05 -2.83
N ILE A 623 -1.17 33.76 -2.16
CA ILE A 623 -0.73 33.44 -0.80
C ILE A 623 -0.46 34.73 -0.02
N ARG A 624 -0.65 34.66 1.29
CA ARG A 624 -0.22 35.67 2.29
C ARG A 624 0.58 34.97 3.37
N ILE A 625 1.71 35.57 3.79
CA ILE A 625 2.59 34.99 4.82
C ILE A 625 2.99 36.12 5.79
N ARG A 626 2.92 35.89 7.10
CA ARG A 626 3.35 36.83 8.12
C ARG A 626 4.06 36.14 9.28
N LEU A 627 4.94 36.84 9.93
CA LEU A 627 5.59 36.40 11.16
C LEU A 627 4.80 36.81 12.39
N THR A 628 4.95 36.03 13.46
CA THR A 628 4.36 36.32 14.78
C THR A 628 5.38 36.18 15.90
N GLY A 629 5.12 36.76 17.05
CA GLY A 629 6.00 36.68 18.20
C GLY A 629 7.39 37.30 17.96
N GLU A 630 8.43 36.67 18.50
CA GLU A 630 9.81 37.21 18.44
C GLU A 630 10.34 37.28 17.00
N ALA A 631 9.99 36.31 16.15
CA ALA A 631 10.38 36.31 14.74
C ALA A 631 9.94 37.60 14.02
N ALA A 632 8.75 38.14 14.31
CA ALA A 632 8.22 39.38 13.72
C ALA A 632 8.99 40.60 14.20
N ASN A 633 9.66 40.55 15.34
CA ASN A 633 10.49 41.66 15.85
C ASN A 633 11.88 41.71 15.21
N LEU A 634 12.40 40.54 14.81
CA LEU A 634 13.77 40.38 14.32
C LEU A 634 13.86 40.36 12.79
N TYR A 635 12.81 39.88 12.11
CA TYR A 635 12.80 39.64 10.67
C TYR A 635 11.56 40.22 10.00
N ASP A 636 11.69 40.51 8.71
CA ASP A 636 10.62 40.65 7.75
C ASP A 636 10.59 39.37 6.90
N VAL A 637 9.39 38.81 6.61
CA VAL A 637 9.23 37.74 5.66
C VAL A 637 8.86 38.28 4.30
N TYR A 638 9.69 37.96 3.30
CA TYR A 638 9.42 38.23 1.90
C TYR A 638 9.10 36.94 1.15
N TYR A 639 8.18 37.02 0.20
CA TYR A 639 7.79 35.89 -0.63
C TYR A 639 7.32 36.35 -1.99
N ARG A 640 7.55 35.49 -2.99
CA ARG A 640 7.05 35.69 -4.35
C ARG A 640 6.62 34.38 -4.95
N VAL A 641 5.77 34.44 -5.96
CA VAL A 641 5.25 33.24 -6.63
C VAL A 641 5.47 33.31 -8.14
N HIS A 642 5.60 32.13 -8.74
CA HIS A 642 5.52 31.97 -10.19
C HIS A 642 4.07 31.67 -10.56
N ALA A 643 3.43 32.58 -11.27
CA ALA A 643 2.04 32.43 -11.69
C ALA A 643 1.94 32.16 -13.21
N GLN A 644 0.98 31.32 -13.58
CA GLN A 644 0.67 31.01 -14.98
C GLN A 644 0.48 32.28 -15.81
N ASN A 645 1.07 32.34 -16.99
CA ASN A 645 1.02 33.48 -17.94
C ASN A 645 1.66 34.79 -17.45
N VAL A 646 2.18 34.85 -16.22
CA VAL A 646 2.84 36.02 -15.64
C VAL A 646 4.33 35.77 -15.43
N GLY A 647 4.70 34.55 -14.99
CA GLY A 647 6.05 34.22 -14.56
C GLY A 647 6.28 34.57 -13.09
N TRP A 648 7.55 34.78 -12.69
CA TRP A 648 7.90 35.23 -11.35
C TRP A 648 7.44 36.67 -11.13
N MET A 649 6.62 36.82 -10.06
CA MET A 649 6.12 38.11 -9.61
C MET A 649 7.11 38.80 -8.68
N ASP A 650 6.88 40.07 -8.37
CA ASP A 650 7.69 40.79 -7.40
C ASP A 650 7.46 40.27 -5.96
N TRP A 651 8.31 40.71 -5.02
CA TRP A 651 8.27 40.25 -3.63
C TRP A 651 7.17 40.95 -2.83
N ALA A 652 6.28 40.19 -2.21
CA ALA A 652 5.35 40.60 -1.18
C ALA A 652 6.03 40.54 0.19
N LYS A 653 5.53 41.32 1.16
CA LYS A 653 6.09 41.46 2.48
C LYS A 653 5.01 41.29 3.57
N ASN A 654 5.30 40.56 4.65
CA ASN A 654 4.60 40.60 5.94
C ASN A 654 3.04 40.62 5.87
N GLY A 655 2.45 39.70 5.15
CA GLY A 655 0.98 39.61 5.04
C GLY A 655 0.37 40.24 3.81
N GLU A 656 1.16 40.92 2.97
CA GLU A 656 0.73 41.34 1.64
C GLU A 656 0.35 40.14 0.76
N SER A 657 -0.47 40.34 -0.26
CA SER A 657 -0.79 39.27 -1.20
C SER A 657 0.34 39.05 -2.22
N SER A 658 0.65 37.81 -2.53
CA SER A 658 1.50 37.40 -3.68
C SER A 658 0.72 36.43 -4.54
N GLY A 659 0.65 36.68 -5.84
CA GLY A 659 -0.09 35.86 -6.81
C GLY A 659 -1.16 36.60 -7.56
N THR A 660 -2.19 35.90 -7.99
CA THR A 660 -3.29 36.46 -8.78
C THR A 660 -4.63 36.08 -8.16
N ALA A 661 -5.60 36.97 -8.18
CA ALA A 661 -6.98 36.64 -7.82
C ALA A 661 -7.92 37.13 -8.95
N GLY A 662 -8.94 36.32 -9.26
CA GLY A 662 -9.94 36.64 -10.30
C GLY A 662 -9.52 36.35 -11.73
N PHE A 663 -8.29 35.91 -11.99
CA PHE A 663 -7.78 35.56 -13.35
C PHE A 663 -7.75 34.06 -13.61
N SER A 664 -8.08 33.25 -12.63
CA SER A 664 -7.99 31.78 -12.74
C SER A 664 -6.58 31.26 -13.10
N TYR A 665 -5.53 32.04 -12.79
CA TYR A 665 -4.16 31.61 -13.02
C TYR A 665 -3.65 30.81 -11.82
N ARG A 666 -3.06 29.66 -12.10
CA ARG A 666 -2.47 28.80 -11.08
C ARG A 666 -1.11 29.31 -10.61
N LEU A 667 -0.80 29.11 -9.37
CA LEU A 667 0.58 29.17 -8.91
C LEU A 667 1.30 27.90 -9.33
N GLU A 668 2.57 28.05 -9.74
CA GLU A 668 3.44 26.96 -10.19
C GLU A 668 4.64 26.76 -9.28
N ALA A 669 5.15 27.83 -8.66
CA ALA A 669 6.23 27.78 -7.68
C ALA A 669 6.16 28.96 -6.71
N ILE A 670 6.91 28.85 -5.60
CA ILE A 670 7.03 29.89 -4.57
C ILE A 670 8.48 29.97 -4.06
N GLU A 671 8.91 31.16 -3.71
CA GLU A 671 10.11 31.45 -2.93
C GLU A 671 9.71 32.22 -1.67
N VAL A 672 10.28 31.85 -0.52
CA VAL A 672 10.06 32.53 0.77
C VAL A 672 11.41 32.75 1.44
N VAL A 673 11.66 33.98 1.92
CA VAL A 673 12.93 34.35 2.56
C VAL A 673 12.69 35.24 3.80
N LEU A 674 13.50 35.04 4.83
CA LEU A 674 13.59 35.94 5.98
C LEU A 674 14.70 36.93 5.75
N VAL A 675 14.38 38.21 5.92
CA VAL A 675 15.33 39.32 5.86
C VAL A 675 15.36 40.00 7.24
N LYS A 676 16.52 40.31 7.79
CA LYS A 676 16.61 41.01 9.07
C LYS A 676 15.84 42.33 9.01
N LYS A 677 15.17 42.66 10.07
CA LYS A 677 14.38 43.88 10.14
C LYS A 677 15.22 45.12 9.86
N GLY A 678 14.81 45.87 8.85
CA GLY A 678 15.54 47.07 8.39
C GLY A 678 16.51 46.86 7.22
N ASP A 679 16.81 45.61 6.86
CA ASP A 679 17.59 45.31 5.66
C ASP A 679 16.71 45.47 4.41
N PRO A 680 17.33 45.71 3.23
CA PRO A 680 16.59 45.89 1.96
C PRO A 680 15.88 44.62 1.52
N ALA A 681 14.77 44.80 0.77
CA ALA A 681 14.06 43.71 0.16
C ALA A 681 14.98 42.88 -0.82
N PRO A 682 14.74 41.58 -0.98
CA PRO A 682 15.57 40.74 -1.87
C PRO A 682 15.42 41.06 -3.37
N GLY A 683 14.50 41.97 -3.72
CA GLY A 683 14.27 42.44 -5.08
C GLY A 683 13.12 43.45 -5.18
N SER A 684 12.60 43.66 -6.38
CA SER A 684 11.46 44.55 -6.60
C SER A 684 10.23 44.12 -5.78
N THR A 685 9.52 45.10 -5.22
CA THR A 685 8.25 44.89 -4.50
C THR A 685 7.10 45.65 -5.18
N ALA A 686 7.26 46.11 -6.43
CA ALA A 686 6.29 46.98 -7.09
C ALA A 686 4.98 46.30 -7.46
N ALA A 687 5.03 45.01 -7.88
CA ALA A 687 3.88 44.26 -8.37
C ALA A 687 3.85 42.81 -7.83
N PRO A 688 3.73 42.60 -6.50
CA PRO A 688 3.69 41.24 -5.95
C PRO A 688 2.35 40.52 -6.18
N PHE A 689 1.31 41.29 -6.55
CA PHE A 689 -0.04 40.78 -6.71
C PHE A 689 -0.75 41.44 -7.89
N ILE A 690 -1.45 40.61 -8.67
CA ILE A 690 -2.33 41.06 -9.75
C ILE A 690 -3.73 40.60 -9.40
N GLY A 691 -4.57 41.56 -9.02
CA GLY A 691 -5.99 41.34 -8.73
C GLY A 691 -6.82 42.43 -9.38
N PRO A 692 -8.16 42.32 -9.36
CA PRO A 692 -9.02 43.47 -9.61
C PRO A 692 -8.58 44.57 -8.65
N ASN A 693 -8.35 45.78 -9.18
CA ASN A 693 -7.87 46.95 -8.45
C ASN A 693 -8.82 47.34 -7.28
N THR A 694 -8.75 46.58 -6.20
CA THR A 694 -9.40 46.93 -4.95
C THR A 694 -8.31 47.21 -3.90
N PRO A 695 -8.20 48.38 -3.34
CA PRO A 695 -7.46 48.59 -2.11
C PRO A 695 -8.00 47.58 -1.08
N GLU A 696 -7.12 46.96 -0.26
CA GLU A 696 -7.58 46.20 0.91
C GLU A 696 -8.57 47.07 1.71
N PRO A 697 -9.80 46.59 1.96
CA PRO A 697 -10.72 47.39 2.76
C PRO A 697 -10.15 47.58 4.14
N SER A 698 -10.21 48.77 4.63
CA SER A 698 -10.03 49.18 6.05
C SER A 698 -11.14 48.58 6.93
N GLY A 699 -11.44 47.28 6.80
CA GLY A 699 -12.54 46.60 7.47
C GLY A 699 -13.94 46.87 6.90
N GLU A 700 -14.10 47.82 5.99
CA GLU A 700 -15.37 48.11 5.30
C GLU A 700 -15.52 47.30 4.02
N SER A 701 -16.63 46.53 3.90
CA SER A 701 -16.82 45.67 2.72
C SER A 701 -18.30 45.43 2.37
N VAL A 702 -18.58 45.05 1.12
CA VAL A 702 -19.86 44.43 0.75
C VAL A 702 -19.72 42.89 0.83
N SER A 703 -20.66 42.25 1.52
CA SER A 703 -20.70 40.77 1.65
C SER A 703 -22.01 40.25 1.08
N TYR A 704 -21.97 39.19 0.31
CA TYR A 704 -23.12 38.65 -0.41
C TYR A 704 -23.03 37.13 -0.61
N LYS A 705 -24.21 36.52 -0.73
CA LYS A 705 -24.36 35.09 -1.02
C LYS A 705 -25.54 34.86 -1.96
N THR A 706 -25.51 33.72 -2.64
CA THR A 706 -26.54 33.29 -3.58
C THR A 706 -27.12 31.93 -3.22
N HIS A 707 -28.41 31.75 -3.51
CA HIS A 707 -29.06 30.43 -3.51
C HIS A 707 -29.00 29.88 -4.94
N VAL A 708 -28.39 28.69 -5.07
CA VAL A 708 -28.15 28.04 -6.37
C VAL A 708 -28.94 26.73 -6.45
N GLN A 709 -29.49 26.45 -7.62
CA GLN A 709 -30.22 25.22 -7.91
C GLN A 709 -29.41 23.97 -7.48
N ASP A 710 -30.05 23.03 -6.79
CA ASP A 710 -29.50 21.74 -6.32
C ASP A 710 -28.30 21.85 -5.34
N ILE A 711 -27.88 23.08 -4.99
CA ILE A 711 -26.78 23.35 -4.05
C ILE A 711 -27.35 24.01 -2.78
N GLY A 712 -28.33 24.90 -2.92
CA GLY A 712 -28.88 25.67 -1.83
C GLY A 712 -28.11 26.99 -1.63
N TRP A 713 -28.12 27.53 -0.39
CA TRP A 713 -27.39 28.75 -0.06
C TRP A 713 -25.87 28.47 0.00
N MET A 714 -25.15 29.29 -0.77
CA MET A 714 -23.69 29.33 -0.68
C MET A 714 -23.24 30.19 0.50
N ASP A 715 -21.98 30.07 0.90
CA ASP A 715 -21.40 30.93 1.93
C ASP A 715 -21.28 32.39 1.47
N TYR A 716 -21.21 33.33 2.44
CA TYR A 716 -20.96 34.71 2.13
C TYR A 716 -19.58 34.91 1.54
N VAL A 717 -19.51 35.63 0.44
CA VAL A 717 -18.28 36.13 -0.18
C VAL A 717 -18.23 37.67 -0.05
N SER A 718 -17.08 38.28 -0.33
CA SER A 718 -16.90 39.72 -0.17
C SER A 718 -16.16 40.38 -1.34
N ASN A 719 -16.42 41.63 -1.58
CA ASN A 719 -15.69 42.54 -2.47
C ASN A 719 -15.05 41.91 -3.72
N GLY A 720 -15.84 41.54 -4.70
CA GLY A 720 -15.36 41.04 -5.99
C GLY A 720 -15.20 39.56 -6.09
N ASP A 721 -15.37 38.80 -5.01
CA ASP A 721 -15.39 37.34 -5.08
C ASP A 721 -16.65 36.82 -5.77
N THR A 722 -16.56 35.75 -6.51
CA THR A 722 -17.71 35.17 -7.21
C THR A 722 -18.64 34.41 -6.26
N SER A 723 -19.94 34.73 -6.24
CA SER A 723 -21.00 33.92 -5.63
C SER A 723 -21.87 33.30 -6.71
N GLY A 724 -22.09 32.00 -6.68
CA GLY A 724 -22.78 31.25 -7.70
C GLY A 724 -21.88 30.21 -8.38
N THR A 725 -22.33 29.66 -9.52
CA THR A 725 -21.59 28.62 -10.25
C THR A 725 -21.46 29.00 -11.72
N SER A 726 -20.25 29.28 -12.20
CA SER A 726 -20.03 29.55 -13.62
C SER A 726 -19.75 28.24 -14.38
N GLY A 727 -20.40 28.05 -15.53
CA GLY A 727 -20.17 26.89 -16.41
C GLY A 727 -20.75 25.53 -15.96
N GLN A 728 -21.47 25.49 -14.84
CA GLN A 728 -22.12 24.27 -14.33
C GLN A 728 -23.59 24.16 -14.73
N SER A 729 -24.08 25.10 -15.52
CA SER A 729 -25.49 25.15 -15.94
C SER A 729 -26.51 25.17 -14.78
N LYS A 730 -26.11 25.64 -13.60
CA LYS A 730 -26.99 25.83 -12.43
C LYS A 730 -27.48 27.25 -12.39
N ARG A 731 -28.79 27.45 -12.08
CA ARG A 731 -29.37 28.80 -11.96
C ARG A 731 -29.22 29.34 -10.55
N MET A 732 -29.02 30.64 -10.45
CA MET A 732 -29.27 31.37 -9.22
C MET A 732 -30.79 31.58 -9.05
N GLU A 733 -31.28 31.40 -7.82
CA GLU A 733 -32.69 31.51 -7.47
C GLU A 733 -32.98 32.66 -6.52
N ALA A 734 -32.02 33.03 -5.66
CA ALA A 734 -32.10 34.16 -4.74
C ALA A 734 -30.71 34.67 -4.36
N MET A 735 -30.68 35.88 -3.75
CA MET A 735 -29.45 36.43 -3.20
C MET A 735 -29.72 37.26 -1.92
N GLN A 736 -28.71 37.43 -1.11
CA GLN A 736 -28.66 38.32 0.06
C GLN A 736 -27.37 39.12 0.00
N ILE A 737 -27.47 40.44 0.29
CA ILE A 737 -26.33 41.38 0.28
C ILE A 737 -26.36 42.26 1.52
N LYS A 738 -25.21 42.46 2.14
CA LYS A 738 -25.05 43.39 3.30
C LYS A 738 -23.74 44.18 3.22
N LEU A 739 -23.73 45.30 3.86
CA LEU A 739 -22.50 46.04 4.17
C LEU A 739 -21.90 45.54 5.48
N VAL A 740 -20.57 45.52 5.59
CA VAL A 740 -19.82 45.08 6.76
C VAL A 740 -18.96 46.24 7.23
N ASN A 741 -19.01 46.58 8.53
CA ASN A 741 -18.24 47.65 9.18
C ASN A 741 -18.39 49.06 8.56
N MET A 742 -19.49 49.31 7.87
CA MET A 742 -19.71 50.53 7.10
C MET A 742 -21.02 51.21 7.54
N ALA A 743 -20.98 52.53 7.69
CA ALA A 743 -22.20 53.35 7.93
C ALA A 743 -22.97 53.59 6.61
N GLY A 744 -24.27 53.45 6.62
CA GLY A 744 -25.13 53.57 5.46
C GLY A 744 -25.88 52.25 5.19
N GLY A 745 -26.42 52.11 3.99
CA GLY A 745 -27.18 50.92 3.60
C GLY A 745 -26.93 50.51 2.15
N ILE A 746 -27.37 49.30 1.86
CA ILE A 746 -27.40 48.74 0.52
C ILE A 746 -28.81 48.27 0.19
N GLU A 747 -29.28 48.63 -0.96
CA GLU A 747 -30.57 48.18 -1.51
C GLU A 747 -30.33 47.42 -2.81
N TYR A 748 -31.11 46.38 -3.01
CA TYR A 748 -30.99 45.56 -4.23
C TYR A 748 -32.34 44.94 -4.57
N ARG A 749 -32.50 44.58 -5.86
CA ARG A 749 -33.62 43.84 -6.35
C ARG A 749 -33.20 42.91 -7.48
N THR A 750 -33.99 41.85 -7.72
CA THR A 750 -33.73 40.87 -8.75
C THR A 750 -34.91 40.80 -9.73
N HIS A 751 -34.59 40.56 -11.01
CA HIS A 751 -35.58 40.14 -12.01
C HIS A 751 -35.68 38.63 -12.00
N VAL A 752 -36.90 38.14 -11.71
CA VAL A 752 -37.17 36.72 -11.54
C VAL A 752 -38.08 36.21 -12.64
N GLN A 753 -37.83 35.01 -13.13
CA GLN A 753 -38.65 34.34 -14.11
C GLN A 753 -40.12 34.37 -13.71
N ASP A 754 -41.01 34.77 -14.62
CA ASP A 754 -42.46 34.84 -14.48
C ASP A 754 -42.96 35.94 -13.50
N TYR A 755 -42.07 36.54 -12.67
CA TYR A 755 -42.40 37.58 -11.72
C TYR A 755 -41.96 38.97 -12.15
N GLY A 756 -40.94 39.06 -13.03
CA GLY A 756 -40.33 40.31 -13.44
C GLY A 756 -39.46 40.94 -12.30
N TRP A 757 -39.33 42.26 -12.29
CA TRP A 757 -38.60 42.94 -11.23
C TRP A 757 -39.31 42.86 -9.89
N MET A 758 -38.64 42.28 -8.90
CA MET A 758 -39.08 42.25 -7.52
C MET A 758 -38.96 43.67 -6.86
N ASN A 759 -39.60 43.84 -5.69
CA ASN A 759 -39.40 45.06 -4.90
C ASN A 759 -37.96 45.19 -4.40
N TRP A 760 -37.53 46.45 -4.21
CA TRP A 760 -36.26 46.72 -3.53
C TRP A 760 -36.26 46.17 -2.11
N VAL A 761 -35.20 45.47 -1.73
CA VAL A 761 -34.93 44.99 -0.40
C VAL A 761 -33.62 45.58 0.11
N ALA A 762 -33.41 45.62 1.44
CA ALA A 762 -32.21 46.22 2.01
C ALA A 762 -31.50 45.28 2.98
N ASN A 763 -30.17 45.47 3.09
CA ASN A 763 -29.34 44.95 4.19
C ASN A 763 -29.70 43.52 4.60
N ASP A 764 -29.20 42.54 3.84
CA ASP A 764 -29.32 41.08 4.12
C ASP A 764 -30.76 40.50 3.94
N ALA A 765 -31.72 41.29 3.42
CA ALA A 765 -33.05 40.75 3.11
C ALA A 765 -33.00 39.93 1.82
N LEU A 766 -33.81 38.89 1.74
CA LEU A 766 -33.89 38.01 0.56
C LEU A 766 -34.46 38.74 -0.65
N SER A 767 -33.77 38.69 -1.79
CA SER A 767 -34.26 39.03 -3.12
C SER A 767 -34.21 37.83 -4.04
N GLY A 768 -35.31 37.50 -4.69
CA GLY A 768 -35.49 36.29 -5.48
C GLY A 768 -36.49 35.32 -4.83
N THR A 769 -36.45 34.05 -5.23
CA THR A 769 -37.32 32.99 -4.71
C THR A 769 -36.50 31.83 -4.17
N SER A 770 -36.97 31.19 -3.09
CA SER A 770 -36.35 30.02 -2.54
C SER A 770 -37.34 28.85 -2.56
N GLY A 771 -36.95 27.74 -3.20
CA GLY A 771 -37.79 26.55 -3.31
C GLY A 771 -38.85 26.57 -4.43
N GLU A 772 -38.97 27.64 -5.20
CA GLU A 772 -39.92 27.75 -6.31
C GLU A 772 -39.35 27.37 -7.67
N SER A 773 -38.10 27.03 -7.73
CA SER A 773 -37.37 26.66 -8.96
C SER A 773 -37.40 27.74 -10.05
N LYS A 774 -37.45 29.04 -9.65
CA LYS A 774 -37.45 30.19 -10.53
C LYS A 774 -36.04 30.74 -10.65
N ARG A 775 -35.61 31.07 -11.87
CA ARG A 775 -34.27 31.62 -12.10
C ARG A 775 -34.25 33.14 -11.89
N LEU A 776 -33.12 33.65 -11.47
CA LEU A 776 -32.79 35.06 -11.64
C LEU A 776 -32.34 35.34 -13.06
N GLU A 777 -32.78 36.47 -13.61
CA GLU A 777 -32.43 36.90 -14.98
C GLU A 777 -31.65 38.22 -15.01
N ALA A 778 -31.84 39.09 -14.02
CA ALA A 778 -31.08 40.34 -13.86
C ALA A 778 -31.08 40.78 -12.40
N ILE A 779 -30.15 41.71 -12.05
CA ILE A 779 -30.02 42.33 -10.73
C ILE A 779 -29.80 43.84 -10.85
N GLU A 780 -30.22 44.56 -9.84
CA GLU A 780 -29.85 45.98 -9.59
C GLU A 780 -29.46 46.17 -8.16
N ILE A 781 -28.37 46.91 -7.91
CA ILE A 781 -27.80 47.14 -6.58
C ILE A 781 -27.41 48.60 -6.43
N ARG A 782 -27.75 49.25 -5.30
CA ARG A 782 -27.38 50.64 -4.99
C ARG A 782 -27.02 50.82 -3.53
N LEU A 783 -26.13 51.76 -3.26
CA LEU A 783 -25.81 52.19 -1.90
C LEU A 783 -26.76 53.29 -1.47
N THR A 784 -26.94 53.44 -0.11
CA THR A 784 -27.75 54.52 0.49
C THR A 784 -27.01 55.10 1.68
N GLY A 785 -27.35 56.36 2.01
CA GLY A 785 -26.73 57.09 3.15
C GLY A 785 -25.20 57.24 3.00
N ALA A 786 -24.46 57.24 4.09
CA ALA A 786 -23.03 57.51 4.12
C ALA A 786 -22.22 56.55 3.18
N ALA A 787 -22.67 55.35 2.98
CA ALA A 787 -22.02 54.41 2.03
C ALA A 787 -22.06 54.93 0.58
N ALA A 788 -23.17 55.57 0.16
CA ALA A 788 -23.34 56.12 -1.16
C ALA A 788 -22.50 57.39 -1.38
N ASP A 789 -22.17 58.11 -0.29
CA ASP A 789 -21.30 59.28 -0.35
C ASP A 789 -19.82 58.90 -0.47
N THR A 790 -19.43 57.75 0.09
CA THR A 790 -18.03 57.29 0.18
C THR A 790 -17.64 56.37 -0.95
N TYR A 791 -18.57 55.54 -1.43
CA TYR A 791 -18.28 54.48 -2.42
C TYR A 791 -19.24 54.53 -3.60
N ASP A 792 -18.78 53.99 -4.72
CA ASP A 792 -19.59 53.49 -5.82
C ASP A 792 -19.62 51.96 -5.73
N ILE A 793 -20.79 51.36 -6.02
CA ILE A 793 -20.92 49.92 -6.07
C ILE A 793 -20.98 49.47 -7.52
N TYR A 794 -20.08 48.57 -7.89
CA TYR A 794 -20.06 47.88 -9.17
C TYR A 794 -20.43 46.43 -9.05
N TYR A 795 -21.13 45.85 -10.01
CA TYR A 795 -21.52 44.47 -10.02
C TYR A 795 -21.66 43.96 -11.47
N ARG A 796 -21.35 42.69 -11.64
CA ARG A 796 -21.55 41.99 -12.93
C ARG A 796 -22.11 40.59 -12.68
N VAL A 797 -22.67 39.99 -13.70
CA VAL A 797 -23.24 38.63 -13.60
C VAL A 797 -22.72 37.73 -14.72
N HIS A 798 -22.64 36.45 -14.43
CA HIS A 798 -22.47 35.38 -15.40
C HIS A 798 -23.86 34.93 -15.85
N ALA A 799 -24.18 35.18 -17.13
CA ALA A 799 -25.48 34.81 -17.69
C ALA A 799 -25.33 33.67 -18.71
N GLN A 800 -26.31 32.77 -18.74
CA GLN A 800 -26.38 31.70 -19.73
C GLN A 800 -26.21 32.25 -21.16
N ASN A 801 -25.35 31.62 -21.97
CA ASN A 801 -25.00 31.95 -23.34
C ASN A 801 -24.26 33.27 -23.55
N PHE A 802 -24.08 34.10 -22.55
CA PHE A 802 -23.31 35.33 -22.62
C PHE A 802 -22.00 35.28 -21.82
N GLY A 803 -21.88 34.35 -20.85
CA GLY A 803 -20.75 34.32 -19.94
C GLY A 803 -20.76 35.56 -19.00
N TRP A 804 -19.60 36.00 -18.53
CA TRP A 804 -19.46 37.21 -17.72
C TRP A 804 -19.82 38.43 -18.58
N MET A 805 -20.80 39.20 -18.11
CA MET A 805 -21.25 40.44 -18.72
C MET A 805 -20.45 41.65 -18.20
N GLY A 806 -20.62 42.84 -18.78
CA GLY A 806 -19.97 44.06 -18.32
C GLY A 806 -20.39 44.47 -16.91
N TRP A 807 -19.64 45.39 -16.31
CA TRP A 807 -19.93 45.93 -15.00
C TRP A 807 -21.03 46.99 -15.04
N ALA A 808 -22.10 46.80 -14.25
CA ALA A 808 -23.12 47.79 -13.95
C ALA A 808 -22.74 48.62 -12.70
N LYS A 809 -23.26 49.79 -12.54
CA LYS A 809 -22.92 50.74 -11.44
C LYS A 809 -24.17 51.30 -10.78
N ASN A 810 -24.19 51.38 -9.46
CA ASN A 810 -25.08 52.22 -8.67
C ASN A 810 -26.56 52.17 -9.10
N GLY A 811 -27.16 51.02 -9.23
CA GLY A 811 -28.59 50.87 -9.59
C GLY A 811 -28.86 50.62 -11.09
N GLU A 812 -27.80 50.58 -11.93
CA GLU A 812 -27.95 50.13 -13.31
C GLU A 812 -28.28 48.61 -13.33
N SER A 813 -28.97 48.15 -14.39
CA SER A 813 -29.28 46.72 -14.52
C SER A 813 -28.05 45.93 -14.95
N ALA A 814 -27.83 44.74 -14.35
CA ALA A 814 -26.89 43.71 -14.81
C ALA A 814 -27.61 42.41 -15.11
N GLY A 815 -27.39 41.80 -16.28
CA GLY A 815 -28.02 40.57 -16.70
C GLY A 815 -28.86 40.69 -17.95
N THR A 816 -29.93 39.92 -18.05
CA THR A 816 -30.79 39.81 -19.22
C THR A 816 -32.25 39.96 -18.83
N ALA A 817 -33.07 40.53 -19.70
CA ALA A 817 -34.54 40.50 -19.57
C ALA A 817 -35.16 40.12 -20.90
N GLY A 818 -36.15 39.23 -20.85
CA GLY A 818 -36.89 38.75 -22.01
C GLY A 818 -36.24 37.59 -22.79
N TYR A 819 -34.95 37.27 -22.54
CA TYR A 819 -34.27 36.15 -23.21
C TYR A 819 -34.53 34.80 -22.55
N SER A 820 -35.12 34.80 -21.38
CA SER A 820 -35.29 33.57 -20.59
C SER A 820 -33.96 32.87 -20.20
N TYR A 821 -32.89 33.64 -20.07
CA TYR A 821 -31.58 33.16 -19.69
C TYR A 821 -31.34 33.33 -18.17
N ARG A 822 -30.80 32.28 -17.56
CA ARG A 822 -30.53 32.29 -16.12
C ARG A 822 -29.24 33.02 -15.79
N LEU A 823 -29.20 33.63 -14.64
CA LEU A 823 -27.95 33.98 -14.00
C LEU A 823 -27.35 32.75 -13.33
N GLU A 824 -26.04 32.62 -13.40
CA GLU A 824 -25.26 31.50 -12.87
C GLU A 824 -24.32 31.93 -11.72
N ALA A 825 -23.80 33.17 -11.78
CA ALA A 825 -22.93 33.75 -10.75
C ALA A 825 -23.00 35.29 -10.77
N VAL A 826 -22.52 35.90 -9.68
CA VAL A 826 -22.44 37.36 -9.48
C VAL A 826 -21.14 37.72 -8.80
N GLU A 827 -20.60 38.88 -9.16
CA GLU A 827 -19.51 39.58 -8.48
C GLU A 827 -19.95 40.99 -8.15
N ILE A 828 -19.67 41.46 -6.91
CA ILE A 828 -20.05 42.77 -6.39
C ILE A 828 -18.84 43.40 -5.69
N VAL A 829 -18.52 44.65 -6.01
CA VAL A 829 -17.36 45.33 -5.47
C VAL A 829 -17.67 46.75 -5.10
N LEU A 830 -17.13 47.24 -3.97
CA LEU A 830 -17.10 48.63 -3.61
C LEU A 830 -15.83 49.31 -4.15
N VAL A 831 -16.01 50.44 -4.78
CA VAL A 831 -14.90 51.26 -5.30
C VAL A 831 -15.03 52.67 -4.63
N PRO A 832 -13.95 53.31 -4.16
CA PRO A 832 -14.04 54.67 -3.66
C PRO A 832 -14.80 55.57 -4.64
N LYS A 833 -15.57 56.50 -4.09
CA LYS A 833 -16.44 57.37 -4.87
C LYS A 833 -15.71 58.04 -6.03
N GLY A 834 -16.25 57.87 -7.25
CA GLY A 834 -15.64 58.38 -8.49
C GLY A 834 -14.47 57.52 -9.03
N GLY A 835 -14.11 56.40 -8.38
CA GLY A 835 -13.09 55.50 -8.86
C GLY A 835 -13.49 54.76 -10.16
N ALA A 836 -12.51 54.27 -10.92
CA ALA A 836 -12.71 53.56 -12.17
C ALA A 836 -13.43 52.21 -11.96
N ALA A 837 -14.24 51.78 -12.91
CA ALA A 837 -14.86 50.48 -12.93
C ALA A 837 -13.78 49.35 -12.92
N PRO A 838 -14.06 48.20 -12.28
CA PRO A 838 -13.13 47.06 -12.25
C PRO A 838 -12.84 46.40 -13.61
N GLY A 839 -13.56 46.78 -14.63
CA GLY A 839 -13.41 46.29 -16.02
C GLY A 839 -14.37 46.96 -16.98
N SER A 840 -14.54 46.37 -18.16
CA SER A 840 -15.46 46.96 -19.16
C SER A 840 -16.89 47.05 -18.60
N THR A 841 -17.55 48.14 -18.84
CA THR A 841 -18.96 48.37 -18.51
C THR A 841 -19.87 48.09 -19.69
N ASP A 842 -19.28 47.76 -20.89
CA ASP A 842 -20.07 47.50 -22.10
C ASP A 842 -20.87 46.20 -21.95
N GLY A 843 -22.15 46.26 -22.27
CA GLY A 843 -23.00 45.09 -22.29
C GLY A 843 -23.36 44.55 -20.90
N ALA A 844 -23.37 45.35 -19.88
CA ALA A 844 -23.79 44.96 -18.52
C ALA A 844 -25.23 44.43 -18.49
N PHE A 845 -26.10 44.92 -19.34
CA PHE A 845 -27.49 44.49 -19.44
C PHE A 845 -27.93 44.34 -20.91
N LYS A 846 -28.73 43.29 -21.17
CA LYS A 846 -29.36 43.05 -22.48
C LYS A 846 -30.84 42.76 -22.31
N GLN A 847 -31.63 43.42 -23.14
CA GLN A 847 -33.07 43.22 -23.23
C GLN A 847 -33.45 42.67 -24.61
N ALA A 848 -34.35 41.67 -24.68
CA ALA A 848 -34.83 41.08 -25.93
C ALA A 848 -35.76 42.02 -26.68
#